data_57336e764779a92a56136688cfa76d9c
#
_entry.id   57336e764779a92a56136688cfa76d9c
#
_cell.length_a   1.000
_cell.length_b   1.000
_cell.length_c   1.000
_cell.angle_alpha   90.00
_cell.angle_beta   90.00
_cell.angle_gamma   90.00
#
_symmetry.space_group_name_H-M   'P 1'
#
loop_
_entity.id
_entity.type
_entity.pdbx_description
1 polymer ?
#
loop_
_entity_poly.entity_id
_entity_poly.type
_entity_poly.pdbx_seq_one_letter_code
_entity_poly.pdbx_strand_id
1 'polypeptide(L)'
;MMASCSHVTSEGLREPATSQVVYREDCTQCFDSIDDEHGLNVCLTCFNGGCAGDRNHAFLHYERCSHPLALNIRRSRKKVQRDEPPQKISKLAIAAETDEDRYDTKTRVVCYPCRQSDLDASRGRLPAVIDGVMKAMTFSKREEVKAWEQEFIPCEHTINLIQGASRQIESKELVQCSMCNLKENLWLCLECGNLGCGRSQFGGVGGNSHALAHSDKESHAVAVKLGSITADGSADVYCYRCNEERTDPNLATHLANWGINLASREKTEKSLMEMQVEHNMRWEFSMTSEDGHELTPVFGPGLTGLTNLGNSCYLSSVVQCLFALPEFQKRYYHPNSKPPHTQRPAEDLETQLRKLADGILSGRYSRPDSDVRSSPDSAEVPHQKGLAPAMFKHLVGRNHEEFSTMRQQDAFEFMLHLFKQISLSKHPEGLDNPITSFGFSVQQRLQCLRCKKVRYRADAQDNISIPVPARRLPDADASDSMNEYESVTLAECLDVFTAEEVVEFSCPSCGSTEGFSKKTSFKTLPQKLVINARRFELINWVPTKLNIPVEVDEEPIEFGTYLSSGPDPNEELLPETQEPENAFKPNEIAIEQLVAMGFPNPRCEKALYMTGNSDVEAAMNWLFAHMEDPDIDEPLDKMVTSTSGSQQDPAKVAQLTEMGINSSHARRALAATDGDLNRAIDWVFTHPEDSMDLSSDSDIPEPSDKCQDSDATPAKYQLQSIVCHKGSSVHAGHYVAIVRKPVPGSNGTSWVMFNDEKVVQVDDIQEMKKFANQQS
;
A
#
# COMPACT_ATOMS: atom_id res chain seq x y z
N MET A 1 51.66 -19.07 -16.73
CA MET A 1 50.33 -19.74 -16.93
C MET A 1 49.52 -19.47 -15.69
N MET A 2 48.48 -18.65 -15.78
CA MET A 2 47.54 -18.46 -14.66
C MET A 2 46.81 -19.79 -14.42
N ALA A 3 46.84 -20.25 -13.18
CA ALA A 3 46.17 -21.49 -12.79
C ALA A 3 44.69 -21.40 -13.15
N SER A 4 44.18 -22.42 -13.87
CA SER A 4 42.79 -22.45 -14.28
C SER A 4 41.89 -22.58 -13.04
N CYS A 5 40.93 -21.64 -12.84
CA CYS A 5 39.98 -21.70 -11.74
C CYS A 5 39.08 -22.93 -11.91
N SER A 6 39.13 -23.87 -10.97
CA SER A 6 38.33 -25.07 -10.99
C SER A 6 36.82 -24.80 -10.76
N HIS A 7 36.47 -23.65 -10.19
CA HIS A 7 35.07 -23.29 -9.90
C HIS A 7 34.27 -22.91 -11.15
N VAL A 8 34.94 -22.60 -12.28
CA VAL A 8 34.30 -22.30 -13.57
C VAL A 8 33.60 -23.53 -14.18
N THR A 9 34.02 -24.73 -13.79
CA THR A 9 33.45 -26.00 -14.26
C THR A 9 32.43 -26.58 -13.30
N SER A 10 32.02 -25.83 -12.24
CA SER A 10 31.08 -26.32 -11.25
C SER A 10 29.69 -26.57 -11.85
N GLU A 11 29.05 -27.67 -11.42
CA GLU A 11 27.69 -28.03 -11.85
C GLU A 11 26.63 -27.00 -11.44
N GLY A 12 26.94 -26.09 -10.51
CA GLY A 12 26.06 -25.03 -10.03
C GLY A 12 25.90 -23.83 -10.96
N LEU A 13 26.68 -23.74 -12.04
CA LEU A 13 26.55 -22.66 -13.03
C LEU A 13 25.42 -22.95 -14.02
N ARG A 14 24.36 -22.15 -13.94
CA ARG A 14 23.19 -22.23 -14.82
C ARG A 14 22.73 -20.84 -15.21
N GLU A 15 22.11 -20.72 -16.37
CA GLU A 15 21.41 -19.51 -16.77
C GLU A 15 20.20 -19.25 -15.85
N PRO A 16 19.87 -17.98 -15.57
CA PRO A 16 18.66 -17.67 -14.82
C PRO A 16 17.42 -18.17 -15.58
N ALA A 17 16.54 -18.91 -14.91
CA ALA A 17 15.24 -19.26 -15.46
C ALA A 17 14.38 -18.01 -15.66
N THR A 18 13.43 -18.04 -16.58
CA THR A 18 12.51 -16.92 -16.85
C THR A 18 11.72 -16.49 -15.61
N SER A 19 11.42 -17.44 -14.73
CA SER A 19 10.76 -17.16 -13.44
C SER A 19 11.70 -16.65 -12.35
N GLN A 20 13.02 -16.75 -12.54
CA GLN A 20 14.00 -16.43 -11.52
C GLN A 20 14.33 -14.93 -11.50
N VAL A 21 14.35 -14.33 -10.30
CA VAL A 21 14.68 -12.92 -10.11
C VAL A 21 16.20 -12.75 -10.13
N VAL A 22 16.67 -11.73 -10.86
CA VAL A 22 18.08 -11.33 -10.93
C VAL A 22 18.23 -9.94 -10.33
N TYR A 23 18.97 -9.84 -9.22
CA TYR A 23 19.25 -8.57 -8.53
C TYR A 23 20.55 -7.99 -9.06
N ARG A 24 20.50 -7.26 -10.18
CA ARG A 24 21.70 -6.73 -10.84
C ARG A 24 21.81 -5.20 -10.86
N GLU A 25 20.83 -4.48 -10.31
CA GLU A 25 20.84 -3.02 -10.27
C GLU A 25 21.30 -2.49 -8.92
N ASP A 26 20.74 -3.02 -7.83
CA ASP A 26 21.00 -2.60 -6.46
C ASP A 26 21.38 -3.76 -5.55
N CYS A 27 22.17 -3.47 -4.53
CA CYS A 27 22.49 -4.42 -3.48
C CYS A 27 21.23 -4.79 -2.68
N THR A 28 21.03 -6.08 -2.40
CA THR A 28 19.87 -6.56 -1.62
C THR A 28 19.92 -6.14 -0.15
N GLN A 29 21.07 -5.69 0.38
CA GLN A 29 21.27 -5.34 1.79
C GLN A 29 21.64 -3.87 2.04
N CYS A 30 21.90 -3.09 1.00
CA CYS A 30 22.12 -1.63 1.05
C CYS A 30 21.68 -0.99 -0.28
N PHE A 31 21.88 0.32 -0.43
CA PHE A 31 21.53 1.05 -1.65
C PHE A 31 22.72 1.31 -2.59
N ASP A 32 23.87 0.67 -2.35
CA ASP A 32 24.95 0.69 -3.34
C ASP A 32 24.49 -0.04 -4.61
N SER A 33 24.82 0.50 -5.77
CA SER A 33 24.32 0.08 -7.08
C SER A 33 25.46 -0.18 -8.08
N ILE A 34 25.09 -0.53 -9.30
CA ILE A 34 26.04 -0.66 -10.41
C ILE A 34 26.70 0.67 -10.81
N ASP A 35 26.11 1.79 -10.43
CA ASP A 35 26.63 3.15 -10.70
C ASP A 35 27.73 3.59 -9.74
N ASP A 36 27.90 2.86 -8.63
CA ASP A 36 28.94 3.15 -7.65
C ASP A 36 30.33 2.74 -8.15
N GLU A 37 31.38 3.33 -7.55
CA GLU A 37 32.77 3.16 -7.97
C GLU A 37 33.20 1.70 -8.09
N HIS A 38 32.77 0.83 -7.18
CA HIS A 38 33.13 -0.59 -7.15
C HIS A 38 32.11 -1.48 -7.86
N GLY A 39 30.94 -0.94 -8.22
CA GLY A 39 29.82 -1.65 -8.84
C GLY A 39 29.21 -2.73 -7.93
N LEU A 40 28.48 -3.64 -8.55
CA LEU A 40 27.72 -4.68 -7.89
C LEU A 40 28.20 -6.07 -8.33
N ASN A 41 28.30 -7.01 -7.39
CA ASN A 41 28.61 -8.40 -7.68
C ASN A 41 27.32 -9.23 -7.63
N VAL A 42 26.92 -9.78 -8.77
CA VAL A 42 25.77 -10.69 -8.89
C VAL A 42 26.27 -12.13 -8.76
N CYS A 43 25.76 -12.86 -7.77
CA CYS A 43 26.10 -14.28 -7.57
C CYS A 43 25.65 -15.12 -8.78
N LEU A 44 26.55 -15.88 -9.39
CA LEU A 44 26.24 -16.72 -10.56
C LEU A 44 25.54 -18.04 -10.24
N THR A 45 25.24 -18.30 -8.96
CA THR A 45 24.50 -19.48 -8.50
C THR A 45 23.03 -19.17 -8.16
N CYS A 46 22.78 -18.09 -7.40
CA CYS A 46 21.44 -17.71 -6.93
C CYS A 46 20.95 -16.34 -7.40
N PHE A 47 21.79 -15.59 -8.13
CA PHE A 47 21.53 -14.27 -8.72
C PHE A 47 21.23 -13.16 -7.70
N ASN A 48 21.65 -13.35 -6.45
CA ASN A 48 21.63 -12.32 -5.43
C ASN A 48 22.65 -11.22 -5.75
N GLY A 49 22.25 -9.94 -5.68
CA GLY A 49 23.11 -8.79 -5.86
C GLY A 49 23.71 -8.30 -4.54
N GLY A 50 25.02 -8.12 -4.48
CA GLY A 50 25.71 -7.56 -3.33
C GLY A 50 26.72 -6.51 -3.75
N CYS A 51 26.87 -5.43 -2.98
CA CYS A 51 27.87 -4.39 -3.25
C CYS A 51 29.30 -4.95 -3.14
N ALA A 52 30.22 -4.38 -3.94
CA ALA A 52 31.60 -4.78 -4.01
C ALA A 52 32.57 -3.79 -3.29
N GLY A 53 32.03 -2.69 -2.73
CA GLY A 53 32.78 -1.67 -2.00
C GLY A 53 33.14 -2.06 -0.56
N ASP A 54 33.28 -1.06 0.31
CA ASP A 54 33.75 -1.25 1.69
C ASP A 54 32.90 -2.20 2.53
N ARG A 55 31.57 -2.21 2.34
CA ARG A 55 30.67 -3.13 3.05
C ARG A 55 30.70 -4.54 2.52
N ASN A 56 31.01 -4.70 1.26
CA ASN A 56 31.21 -5.95 0.54
C ASN A 56 30.16 -7.04 0.86
N HIS A 57 28.87 -6.70 0.73
CA HIS A 57 27.78 -7.63 0.97
C HIS A 57 27.81 -8.85 0.03
N ALA A 58 28.47 -8.72 -1.11
CA ALA A 58 28.70 -9.86 -2.00
C ALA A 58 29.68 -10.88 -1.40
N PHE A 59 30.73 -10.43 -0.73
CA PHE A 59 31.65 -11.31 -0.02
C PHE A 59 30.96 -11.95 1.20
N LEU A 60 30.14 -11.18 1.93
CA LEU A 60 29.34 -11.71 3.04
C LEU A 60 28.37 -12.81 2.56
N HIS A 61 27.76 -12.63 1.36
CA HIS A 61 26.94 -13.65 0.75
C HIS A 61 27.75 -14.92 0.44
N TYR A 62 28.97 -14.78 -0.10
CA TYR A 62 29.86 -15.93 -0.30
C TYR A 62 30.20 -16.64 1.02
N GLU A 63 30.56 -15.91 2.07
CA GLU A 63 30.85 -16.48 3.40
C GLU A 63 29.68 -17.33 3.94
N ARG A 64 28.45 -16.90 3.67
CA ARG A 64 27.22 -17.53 4.19
C ARG A 64 26.70 -18.70 3.33
N CYS A 65 26.76 -18.54 2.02
CA CYS A 65 26.15 -19.47 1.06
C CYS A 65 27.18 -20.35 0.33
N SER A 66 28.48 -20.06 0.47
CA SER A 66 29.57 -20.77 -0.22
C SER A 66 29.46 -20.75 -1.75
N HIS A 67 28.79 -19.75 -2.33
CA HIS A 67 28.69 -19.58 -3.78
C HIS A 67 29.96 -18.92 -4.33
N PRO A 68 30.80 -19.65 -5.12
CA PRO A 68 32.18 -19.22 -5.37
C PRO A 68 32.32 -18.11 -6.39
N LEU A 69 31.38 -17.97 -7.33
CA LEU A 69 31.52 -17.09 -8.49
C LEU A 69 30.47 -15.96 -8.48
N ALA A 70 30.92 -14.77 -8.85
CA ALA A 70 30.06 -13.61 -9.06
C ALA A 70 30.42 -12.85 -10.33
N LEU A 71 29.44 -12.19 -10.94
CA LEU A 71 29.63 -11.23 -12.03
C LEU A 71 29.63 -9.83 -11.43
N ASN A 72 30.78 -9.14 -11.47
CA ASN A 72 30.84 -7.74 -11.15
C ASN A 72 30.31 -6.93 -12.35
N ILE A 73 29.34 -6.10 -12.10
CA ILE A 73 28.75 -5.19 -13.07
C ILE A 73 28.99 -3.77 -12.58
N ARG A 74 29.59 -2.94 -13.44
CA ARG A 74 29.81 -1.52 -13.17
C ARG A 74 29.34 -0.70 -14.36
N ARG A 75 28.55 0.32 -14.09
CA ARG A 75 28.03 1.24 -15.08
C ARG A 75 28.66 2.62 -14.85
N SER A 76 29.10 3.27 -15.91
CA SER A 76 29.66 4.61 -15.86
C SER A 76 29.04 5.47 -16.96
N ARG A 77 28.71 6.71 -16.62
CA ARG A 77 28.12 7.65 -17.56
C ARG A 77 29.10 8.02 -18.66
N LYS A 78 28.64 8.00 -19.91
CA LYS A 78 29.42 8.48 -21.06
C LYS A 78 29.58 10.00 -20.93
N LYS A 79 30.81 10.49 -21.06
CA LYS A 79 31.08 11.93 -21.17
C LYS A 79 30.63 12.41 -22.53
N VAL A 80 29.44 13.01 -22.62
CA VAL A 80 28.99 13.67 -23.85
C VAL A 80 29.75 14.98 -23.97
N GLN A 81 30.73 15.07 -24.85
CA GLN A 81 31.25 16.36 -25.33
C GLN A 81 30.18 16.98 -26.22
N ARG A 82 29.46 17.97 -25.73
CA ARG A 82 28.61 18.82 -26.56
C ARG A 82 29.48 19.90 -27.18
N ASP A 83 29.96 19.66 -28.38
CA ASP A 83 30.71 20.65 -29.16
C ASP A 83 29.82 21.55 -30.04
N GLU A 84 28.50 21.36 -30.05
CA GLU A 84 27.58 22.19 -30.82
C GLU A 84 26.35 22.61 -29.97
N PRO A 85 25.87 23.87 -30.14
CA PRO A 85 24.60 24.26 -29.53
C PRO A 85 23.45 23.45 -30.11
N PRO A 86 22.41 23.12 -29.32
CA PRO A 86 21.33 22.26 -29.78
C PRO A 86 20.64 22.89 -31.00
N GLN A 87 20.75 22.20 -32.15
CA GLN A 87 19.93 22.54 -33.31
C GLN A 87 18.45 22.42 -32.88
N LYS A 88 17.65 23.40 -33.25
CA LYS A 88 16.18 23.37 -33.05
C LYS A 88 15.60 22.13 -33.70
N ILE A 89 15.49 21.07 -32.93
CA ILE A 89 14.90 19.79 -33.36
C ILE A 89 13.40 20.03 -33.52
N SER A 90 12.91 19.82 -34.73
CA SER A 90 11.49 19.81 -35.04
C SER A 90 10.80 18.77 -34.15
N LYS A 91 9.59 19.04 -33.67
CA LYS A 91 8.80 18.26 -32.69
C LYS A 91 8.44 16.82 -33.09
N LEU A 92 9.10 16.19 -34.05
CA LEU A 92 8.66 14.91 -34.67
C LEU A 92 9.60 13.72 -34.50
N ALA A 93 10.68 13.77 -33.77
CA ALA A 93 11.52 12.59 -33.52
C ALA A 93 12.33 12.75 -32.22
N ILE A 94 11.70 12.58 -31.07
CA ILE A 94 12.41 12.22 -29.84
C ILE A 94 12.49 10.70 -29.85
N ALA A 95 13.51 10.14 -30.47
CA ALA A 95 13.94 8.78 -30.18
C ALA A 95 14.34 8.80 -28.69
N ALA A 96 13.67 8.03 -27.85
CA ALA A 96 14.03 7.92 -26.42
C ALA A 96 15.48 7.37 -26.37
N GLU A 97 16.41 8.17 -25.81
CA GLU A 97 17.78 7.73 -25.60
C GLU A 97 17.76 6.46 -24.76
N THR A 98 18.37 5.40 -25.23
CA THR A 98 18.47 4.13 -24.51
C THR A 98 19.54 4.21 -23.42
N ASP A 99 19.50 3.32 -22.43
CA ASP A 99 20.56 3.23 -21.41
C ASP A 99 21.94 2.96 -22.02
N GLU A 100 21.98 2.27 -23.17
CA GLU A 100 23.21 2.02 -23.92
C GLU A 100 23.81 3.30 -24.53
N ASP A 101 22.96 4.30 -24.84
CA ASP A 101 23.42 5.59 -25.36
C ASP A 101 24.06 6.45 -24.27
N ARG A 102 23.58 6.33 -23.03
CA ARG A 102 23.96 7.14 -21.89
C ARG A 102 25.11 6.58 -21.06
N TYR A 103 25.24 5.24 -21.03
CA TYR A 103 26.15 4.56 -20.10
C TYR A 103 27.04 3.54 -20.79
N ASP A 104 28.27 3.41 -20.25
CA ASP A 104 29.20 2.32 -20.53
C ASP A 104 29.11 1.28 -19.43
N THR A 105 28.77 0.03 -19.77
CA THR A 105 28.68 -1.07 -18.80
C THR A 105 29.90 -1.97 -18.94
N LYS A 106 30.61 -2.21 -17.83
CA LYS A 106 31.77 -3.12 -17.74
C LYS A 106 31.43 -4.29 -16.85
N THR A 107 31.77 -5.49 -17.31
CA THR A 107 31.58 -6.73 -16.57
C THR A 107 32.89 -7.46 -16.37
N ARG A 108 33.05 -8.13 -15.23
CA ARG A 108 34.19 -9.01 -14.93
C ARG A 108 33.73 -10.14 -14.00
N VAL A 109 34.33 -11.32 -14.15
CA VAL A 109 34.00 -12.48 -13.31
C VAL A 109 34.96 -12.55 -12.13
N VAL A 110 34.41 -12.70 -10.93
CA VAL A 110 35.13 -12.78 -9.66
C VAL A 110 34.97 -14.18 -9.06
N CYS A 111 36.08 -14.78 -8.62
CA CYS A 111 36.10 -16.00 -7.84
C CYS A 111 36.62 -15.71 -6.43
N TYR A 112 35.77 -15.89 -5.43
CA TYR A 112 36.13 -15.63 -4.03
C TYR A 112 37.13 -16.62 -3.47
N PRO A 113 36.96 -17.96 -3.63
CA PRO A 113 37.93 -18.94 -3.12
C PRO A 113 39.31 -18.78 -3.75
N CYS A 114 39.38 -18.51 -5.06
CA CYS A 114 40.66 -18.32 -5.77
C CYS A 114 41.26 -16.92 -5.59
N ARG A 115 40.49 -15.98 -5.00
CA ARG A 115 40.85 -14.54 -4.87
C ARG A 115 41.24 -13.91 -6.22
N GLN A 116 40.55 -14.31 -7.29
CA GLN A 116 40.76 -13.78 -8.64
C GLN A 116 39.61 -12.85 -9.00
N SER A 117 39.89 -11.65 -9.46
CA SER A 117 38.92 -10.61 -9.77
C SER A 117 38.66 -10.38 -11.26
N ASP A 118 39.33 -11.12 -12.13
CA ASP A 118 39.16 -11.02 -13.58
C ASP A 118 39.46 -12.39 -14.22
N LEU A 119 38.47 -13.27 -14.14
CA LEU A 119 38.52 -14.56 -14.77
C LEU A 119 38.17 -14.46 -16.25
N ASP A 120 38.76 -15.32 -17.07
CA ASP A 120 38.42 -15.45 -18.48
C ASP A 120 36.97 -15.84 -18.66
N ALA A 121 36.16 -14.88 -19.04
CA ALA A 121 34.69 -15.00 -19.21
C ALA A 121 34.30 -15.93 -20.38
N SER A 122 35.24 -16.31 -21.25
CA SER A 122 34.98 -17.18 -22.42
C SER A 122 34.92 -18.67 -22.08
N ARG A 123 35.25 -19.04 -20.82
CA ARG A 123 35.40 -20.45 -20.42
C ARG A 123 34.08 -21.11 -20.01
N GLY A 124 33.93 -22.37 -20.45
CA GLY A 124 32.84 -23.25 -20.02
C GLY A 124 31.46 -22.69 -20.28
N ARG A 125 30.60 -22.67 -19.25
CA ARG A 125 29.24 -22.09 -19.30
C ARG A 125 29.18 -20.60 -18.99
N LEU A 126 30.30 -19.99 -18.62
CA LEU A 126 30.29 -18.57 -18.24
C LEU A 126 29.69 -17.63 -19.30
N PRO A 127 30.01 -17.76 -20.61
CA PRO A 127 29.43 -16.85 -21.61
C PRO A 127 27.89 -16.89 -21.62
N ALA A 128 27.30 -18.08 -21.57
CA ALA A 128 25.85 -18.24 -21.58
C ALA A 128 25.21 -17.70 -20.28
N VAL A 129 25.81 -17.98 -19.11
CA VAL A 129 25.33 -17.50 -17.82
C VAL A 129 25.44 -15.97 -17.71
N ILE A 130 26.52 -15.37 -18.17
CA ILE A 130 26.73 -13.91 -18.18
C ILE A 130 25.67 -13.27 -19.11
N ASP A 131 25.52 -13.79 -20.31
CA ASP A 131 24.51 -13.29 -21.26
C ASP A 131 23.11 -13.43 -20.69
N GLY A 132 22.79 -14.56 -20.06
CA GLY A 132 21.53 -14.79 -19.36
C GLY A 132 21.30 -13.77 -18.23
N VAL A 133 22.30 -13.48 -17.39
CA VAL A 133 22.21 -12.46 -16.32
C VAL A 133 22.00 -11.08 -16.92
N MET A 134 22.72 -10.73 -17.98
CA MET A 134 22.63 -9.39 -18.60
C MET A 134 21.32 -9.18 -19.35
N LYS A 135 20.74 -10.21 -19.94
CA LYS A 135 19.47 -10.16 -20.65
C LYS A 135 18.25 -10.36 -19.74
N ALA A 136 18.43 -10.97 -18.56
CA ALA A 136 17.34 -11.16 -17.63
C ALA A 136 16.69 -9.80 -17.28
N MET A 137 15.38 -9.82 -17.12
CA MET A 137 14.65 -8.65 -16.62
C MET A 137 15.12 -8.31 -15.21
N THR A 138 15.39 -7.03 -14.95
CA THR A 138 15.79 -6.58 -13.61
C THR A 138 14.65 -6.72 -12.63
N PHE A 139 14.96 -6.79 -11.33
CA PHE A 139 13.94 -6.87 -10.29
C PHE A 139 12.92 -5.74 -10.43
N SER A 140 13.38 -4.49 -10.49
CA SER A 140 12.51 -3.31 -10.57
C SER A 140 11.59 -3.36 -11.79
N LYS A 141 12.14 -3.67 -12.98
CA LYS A 141 11.36 -3.73 -14.21
C LYS A 141 10.37 -4.91 -14.23
N ARG A 142 10.74 -6.04 -13.63
CA ARG A 142 9.85 -7.19 -13.51
C ARG A 142 8.67 -6.89 -12.59
N GLU A 143 8.92 -6.24 -11.46
CA GLU A 143 7.84 -5.89 -10.53
C GLU A 143 6.94 -4.78 -11.08
N GLU A 144 7.51 -3.86 -11.85
CA GLU A 144 6.74 -2.89 -12.62
C GLU A 144 5.79 -3.58 -13.60
N VAL A 145 6.30 -4.51 -14.43
CA VAL A 145 5.47 -5.27 -15.38
C VAL A 145 4.38 -6.07 -14.67
N LYS A 146 4.71 -6.75 -13.57
CA LYS A 146 3.70 -7.48 -12.79
C LYS A 146 2.63 -6.57 -12.19
N ALA A 147 3.01 -5.41 -11.66
CA ALA A 147 2.07 -4.44 -11.13
C ALA A 147 1.12 -3.94 -12.23
N TRP A 148 1.64 -3.72 -13.44
CA TRP A 148 0.82 -3.40 -14.61
C TRP A 148 -0.11 -4.54 -15.00
N GLU A 149 0.37 -5.79 -15.00
CA GLU A 149 -0.47 -6.97 -15.30
C GLU A 149 -1.59 -7.18 -14.27
N GLN A 150 -1.33 -6.91 -12.99
CA GLN A 150 -2.34 -7.00 -11.92
C GLN A 150 -3.37 -5.88 -11.95
N GLU A 151 -3.03 -4.74 -12.51
CA GLU A 151 -3.88 -3.55 -12.55
C GLU A 151 -5.03 -3.70 -13.56
N PHE A 152 -4.86 -4.55 -14.56
CA PHE A 152 -5.80 -4.75 -15.64
C PHE A 152 -6.45 -6.15 -15.59
N ILE A 153 -7.44 -6.31 -14.71
CA ILE A 153 -8.22 -7.54 -14.60
C ILE A 153 -9.49 -7.42 -15.44
N PRO A 154 -9.83 -8.41 -16.29
CA PRO A 154 -11.12 -8.45 -16.95
C PRO A 154 -12.24 -8.67 -15.93
N CYS A 155 -13.41 -8.11 -16.18
CA CYS A 155 -14.61 -8.35 -15.37
C CYS A 155 -15.61 -9.22 -16.14
N GLU A 156 -16.64 -9.70 -15.43
CA GLU A 156 -17.71 -10.48 -16.08
C GLU A 156 -18.36 -9.74 -17.25
N HIS A 157 -18.48 -8.40 -17.15
CA HIS A 157 -19.08 -7.58 -18.20
C HIS A 157 -18.21 -7.43 -19.45
N THR A 158 -16.87 -7.52 -19.31
CA THR A 158 -15.96 -7.54 -20.49
C THR A 158 -15.82 -8.92 -21.07
N ILE A 159 -15.82 -9.99 -20.24
CA ILE A 159 -15.72 -11.38 -20.69
C ILE A 159 -16.99 -11.83 -21.43
N ASN A 160 -18.17 -11.51 -20.88
CA ASN A 160 -19.47 -11.91 -21.38
C ASN A 160 -20.13 -10.83 -22.24
N LEU A 161 -19.35 -9.90 -22.80
CA LEU A 161 -19.89 -8.80 -23.59
C LEU A 161 -20.61 -9.28 -24.85
N ILE A 162 -21.88 -8.91 -24.99
CA ILE A 162 -22.69 -9.23 -26.15
C ILE A 162 -22.83 -7.98 -27.01
N GLN A 163 -22.38 -8.07 -28.24
CA GLN A 163 -22.43 -6.98 -29.18
C GLN A 163 -23.71 -7.03 -30.04
N GLY A 164 -24.21 -5.85 -30.43
CA GLY A 164 -25.25 -5.72 -31.41
C GLY A 164 -24.80 -6.15 -32.82
N ALA A 165 -25.72 -6.04 -33.77
CA ALA A 165 -25.43 -6.40 -35.18
C ALA A 165 -24.21 -5.68 -35.73
N SER A 166 -23.32 -6.41 -36.41
CA SER A 166 -22.10 -5.86 -36.98
C SER A 166 -22.43 -4.67 -37.92
N ARG A 167 -21.75 -3.56 -37.69
CA ARG A 167 -21.89 -2.32 -38.45
C ARG A 167 -20.52 -1.71 -38.66
N GLN A 168 -20.21 -1.35 -39.87
CA GLN A 168 -19.04 -0.49 -40.12
C GLN A 168 -19.40 0.97 -39.79
N ILE A 169 -18.76 1.51 -38.78
CA ILE A 169 -18.93 2.92 -38.42
C ILE A 169 -18.08 3.74 -39.40
N GLU A 170 -18.70 4.69 -40.11
CA GLU A 170 -17.96 5.55 -41.03
C GLU A 170 -16.93 6.42 -40.26
N SER A 171 -15.79 6.68 -40.89
CA SER A 171 -14.72 7.48 -40.27
C SER A 171 -15.18 8.88 -39.81
N LYS A 172 -16.23 9.41 -40.45
CA LYS A 172 -16.85 10.69 -40.09
C LYS A 172 -17.63 10.63 -38.77
N GLU A 173 -18.20 9.47 -38.41
CA GLU A 173 -18.92 9.26 -37.15
C GLU A 173 -17.97 9.10 -35.97
N LEU A 174 -16.72 8.72 -36.20
CA LEU A 174 -15.70 8.55 -35.16
C LEU A 174 -14.96 9.86 -34.78
N VAL A 175 -15.35 10.98 -35.33
CA VAL A 175 -14.66 12.28 -35.18
C VAL A 175 -15.19 13.12 -34.03
N GLN A 176 -16.45 12.92 -33.61
CA GLN A 176 -17.07 13.72 -32.58
C GLN A 176 -18.12 12.93 -31.78
N CYS A 177 -18.42 13.44 -30.58
CA CYS A 177 -19.47 12.89 -29.73
C CYS A 177 -20.83 12.93 -30.45
N SER A 178 -21.63 11.87 -30.33
CA SER A 178 -22.99 11.78 -30.93
C SER A 178 -23.97 12.83 -30.38
N MET A 179 -23.71 13.40 -29.22
CA MET A 179 -24.60 14.35 -28.53
C MET A 179 -24.05 15.78 -28.43
N CYS A 180 -22.77 16.01 -28.73
CA CYS A 180 -22.16 17.34 -28.68
C CYS A 180 -20.99 17.44 -29.66
N ASN A 181 -20.38 18.65 -29.77
CA ASN A 181 -19.31 18.93 -30.74
C ASN A 181 -17.90 18.58 -30.26
N LEU A 182 -17.75 17.87 -29.15
CA LEU A 182 -16.44 17.43 -28.65
C LEU A 182 -15.83 16.36 -29.57
N LYS A 183 -14.54 16.54 -29.87
CA LYS A 183 -13.74 15.68 -30.76
C LYS A 183 -12.64 14.91 -30.02
N GLU A 184 -12.44 15.22 -28.75
CA GLU A 184 -11.45 14.59 -27.86
C GLU A 184 -12.17 13.92 -26.72
N ASN A 185 -11.47 13.02 -26.01
CA ASN A 185 -12.02 12.23 -24.89
C ASN A 185 -13.27 11.46 -25.31
N LEU A 186 -13.18 10.77 -26.45
CA LEU A 186 -14.30 10.03 -27.05
C LEU A 186 -14.24 8.55 -26.63
N TRP A 187 -15.39 8.07 -26.17
CA TRP A 187 -15.60 6.70 -25.70
C TRP A 187 -16.60 5.98 -26.57
N LEU A 188 -16.17 4.84 -27.13
CA LEU A 188 -17.01 3.97 -27.95
C LEU A 188 -17.66 2.89 -27.09
N CYS A 189 -18.96 2.84 -27.05
CA CYS A 189 -19.69 1.73 -26.43
C CYS A 189 -19.42 0.44 -27.23
N LEU A 190 -18.86 -0.57 -26.59
CA LEU A 190 -18.52 -1.83 -27.25
C LEU A 190 -19.75 -2.68 -27.56
N GLU A 191 -20.90 -2.45 -26.90
CA GLU A 191 -22.14 -3.19 -27.13
C GLU A 191 -22.93 -2.71 -28.35
N CYS A 192 -23.02 -1.38 -28.57
CA CYS A 192 -23.86 -0.83 -29.65
C CYS A 192 -23.14 0.10 -30.64
N GLY A 193 -21.86 0.43 -30.40
CA GLY A 193 -21.09 1.32 -31.25
C GLY A 193 -21.46 2.82 -31.11
N ASN A 194 -22.18 3.22 -30.07
CA ASN A 194 -22.44 4.63 -29.80
C ASN A 194 -21.17 5.34 -29.34
N LEU A 195 -20.92 6.57 -29.83
CA LEU A 195 -19.77 7.37 -29.47
C LEU A 195 -20.19 8.54 -28.58
N GLY A 196 -19.79 8.50 -27.29
CA GLY A 196 -20.03 9.55 -26.31
C GLY A 196 -18.72 10.20 -25.84
N CYS A 197 -18.77 11.45 -25.41
CA CYS A 197 -17.61 12.02 -24.70
C CYS A 197 -17.57 11.53 -23.24
N GLY A 198 -16.37 11.38 -22.71
CA GLY A 198 -16.14 11.03 -21.31
C GLY A 198 -16.55 12.11 -20.33
N ARG A 199 -16.25 11.88 -19.05
CA ARG A 199 -16.37 12.89 -17.99
C ARG A 199 -15.35 14.00 -18.25
N SER A 200 -15.60 15.21 -17.75
CA SER A 200 -14.59 16.25 -17.68
C SER A 200 -13.39 15.72 -16.90
N GLN A 201 -12.21 15.81 -17.50
CA GLN A 201 -10.98 15.28 -16.94
C GLN A 201 -10.07 16.40 -16.45
N PHE A 202 -9.19 16.07 -15.52
CA PHE A 202 -8.15 16.96 -15.04
C PHE A 202 -7.23 17.38 -16.20
N GLY A 203 -6.69 18.59 -16.14
CA GLY A 203 -5.80 19.10 -17.18
C GLY A 203 -6.50 19.83 -18.33
N GLY A 204 -7.81 20.11 -18.22
CA GLY A 204 -8.55 20.92 -19.20
C GLY A 204 -9.11 20.15 -20.38
N VAL A 205 -9.05 18.83 -20.35
CA VAL A 205 -9.71 17.98 -21.37
C VAL A 205 -11.20 17.97 -21.08
N GLY A 206 -11.98 18.61 -21.95
CA GLY A 206 -13.42 18.74 -21.82
C GLY A 206 -14.16 17.42 -21.90
N GLY A 207 -15.30 17.32 -21.21
CA GLY A 207 -16.18 16.15 -21.29
C GLY A 207 -17.54 16.49 -20.68
N ASN A 208 -18.62 16.07 -21.35
CA ASN A 208 -19.99 16.30 -20.91
C ASN A 208 -20.65 15.00 -20.40
N SER A 209 -19.88 13.96 -20.14
CA SER A 209 -20.34 12.66 -19.59
C SER A 209 -21.38 11.94 -20.47
N HIS A 210 -21.41 12.17 -21.78
CA HIS A 210 -22.40 11.57 -22.67
C HIS A 210 -22.24 10.04 -22.83
N ALA A 211 -21.01 9.52 -22.65
CA ALA A 211 -20.78 8.07 -22.61
C ALA A 211 -21.40 7.43 -21.35
N LEU A 212 -21.31 8.10 -20.19
CA LEU A 212 -21.96 7.68 -18.96
C LEU A 212 -23.49 7.76 -19.10
N ALA A 213 -24.02 8.89 -19.60
CA ALA A 213 -25.45 9.07 -19.82
C ALA A 213 -26.05 8.02 -20.78
N HIS A 214 -25.24 7.59 -21.79
CA HIS A 214 -25.60 6.50 -22.68
C HIS A 214 -25.66 5.16 -21.92
N SER A 215 -24.66 4.87 -21.08
CA SER A 215 -24.63 3.67 -20.23
C SER A 215 -25.82 3.59 -19.30
N ASP A 216 -26.16 4.69 -18.64
CA ASP A 216 -27.29 4.77 -17.71
C ASP A 216 -28.64 4.55 -18.42
N LYS A 217 -28.79 5.12 -19.64
CA LYS A 217 -30.02 5.05 -20.40
C LYS A 217 -30.25 3.68 -21.05
N GLU A 218 -29.21 3.11 -21.67
CA GLU A 218 -29.31 1.88 -22.49
C GLU A 218 -28.87 0.63 -21.69
N SER A 219 -28.35 0.81 -20.45
CA SER A 219 -27.78 -0.24 -19.60
C SER A 219 -26.57 -0.95 -20.21
N HIS A 220 -25.83 -0.30 -21.12
CA HIS A 220 -24.63 -0.82 -21.71
C HIS A 220 -23.42 -0.62 -20.78
N ALA A 221 -22.71 -1.71 -20.50
CA ALA A 221 -21.71 -1.73 -19.42
C ALA A 221 -20.32 -1.23 -19.84
N VAL A 222 -19.89 -1.49 -21.07
CA VAL A 222 -18.47 -1.38 -21.43
C VAL A 222 -18.21 -0.39 -22.56
N ALA A 223 -17.24 0.49 -22.37
CA ALA A 223 -16.77 1.42 -23.40
C ALA A 223 -15.25 1.47 -23.47
N VAL A 224 -14.69 1.80 -24.64
CA VAL A 224 -13.27 1.98 -24.89
C VAL A 224 -12.98 3.42 -25.34
N LYS A 225 -11.90 4.02 -24.82
CA LYS A 225 -11.43 5.35 -25.22
C LYS A 225 -10.69 5.25 -26.56
N LEU A 226 -11.25 5.86 -27.61
CA LEU A 226 -10.73 5.71 -28.97
C LEU A 226 -9.30 6.22 -29.16
N GLY A 227 -8.96 7.34 -28.51
CA GLY A 227 -7.63 7.96 -28.64
C GLY A 227 -6.51 7.22 -27.90
N SER A 228 -6.84 6.30 -26.98
CA SER A 228 -5.86 5.50 -26.24
C SER A 228 -5.48 4.18 -26.91
N ILE A 229 -6.21 3.77 -27.94
CA ILE A 229 -6.02 2.48 -28.62
C ILE A 229 -4.66 2.45 -29.34
N THR A 230 -3.88 1.39 -29.09
CA THR A 230 -2.59 1.12 -29.72
C THR A 230 -2.65 -0.10 -30.64
N ALA A 231 -1.68 -0.24 -31.53
CA ALA A 231 -1.62 -1.35 -32.49
C ALA A 231 -1.36 -2.73 -31.85
N ASP A 232 -0.77 -2.75 -30.64
CA ASP A 232 -0.53 -3.95 -29.84
C ASP A 232 -1.74 -4.41 -29.03
N GLY A 233 -2.84 -3.64 -29.05
CA GLY A 233 -4.10 -3.98 -28.38
C GLY A 233 -4.29 -3.37 -26.99
N SER A 234 -3.41 -2.50 -26.57
CA SER A 234 -3.57 -1.73 -25.35
C SER A 234 -4.58 -0.58 -25.56
N ALA A 235 -5.50 -0.39 -24.64
CA ALA A 235 -6.49 0.70 -24.65
C ALA A 235 -7.12 0.88 -23.26
N ASP A 236 -7.60 2.10 -22.98
CA ASP A 236 -8.43 2.35 -21.80
C ASP A 236 -9.84 1.80 -22.02
N VAL A 237 -10.19 0.74 -21.33
CA VAL A 237 -11.53 0.14 -21.30
C VAL A 237 -12.14 0.40 -19.95
N TYR A 238 -13.35 0.94 -19.93
CA TYR A 238 -14.08 1.28 -18.70
C TYR A 238 -15.39 0.49 -18.61
N CYS A 239 -15.61 -0.14 -17.47
CA CYS A 239 -16.85 -0.80 -17.16
C CYS A 239 -17.70 0.09 -16.24
N TYR A 240 -18.82 0.64 -16.72
CA TYR A 240 -19.70 1.50 -15.95
C TYR A 240 -20.44 0.77 -14.82
N ARG A 241 -20.67 -0.55 -14.95
CA ARG A 241 -21.29 -1.34 -13.88
C ARG A 241 -20.33 -1.63 -12.73
N CYS A 242 -19.07 -1.94 -13.04
CA CYS A 242 -18.03 -2.08 -12.01
C CYS A 242 -17.54 -0.70 -11.52
N ASN A 243 -17.82 0.37 -12.29
CA ASN A 243 -17.33 1.73 -12.09
C ASN A 243 -15.79 1.82 -12.01
N GLU A 244 -15.09 0.99 -12.80
CA GLU A 244 -13.63 0.86 -12.82
C GLU A 244 -13.08 0.61 -14.22
N GLU A 245 -11.80 0.91 -14.39
CA GLU A 245 -11.04 0.48 -15.56
C GLU A 245 -10.86 -1.03 -15.55
N ARG A 246 -11.05 -1.65 -16.71
CA ARG A 246 -10.95 -3.11 -16.91
C ARG A 246 -10.22 -3.43 -18.19
N THR A 247 -9.73 -4.66 -18.33
CA THR A 247 -9.28 -5.15 -19.64
C THR A 247 -10.38 -5.89 -20.36
N ASP A 248 -10.35 -5.76 -21.68
CA ASP A 248 -11.18 -6.58 -22.54
C ASP A 248 -10.28 -7.58 -23.29
N PRO A 249 -10.27 -8.88 -22.92
CA PRO A 249 -9.43 -9.89 -23.57
C PRO A 249 -9.77 -10.09 -25.05
N ASN A 250 -10.96 -9.69 -25.47
CA ASN A 250 -11.46 -9.83 -26.84
C ASN A 250 -11.53 -8.49 -27.59
N LEU A 251 -10.83 -7.46 -27.11
CA LEU A 251 -10.93 -6.09 -27.62
C LEU A 251 -10.75 -6.01 -29.15
N ALA A 252 -9.80 -6.74 -29.71
CA ALA A 252 -9.56 -6.78 -31.17
C ALA A 252 -10.81 -7.24 -31.92
N THR A 253 -11.49 -8.27 -31.44
CA THR A 253 -12.71 -8.83 -32.01
C THR A 253 -13.86 -7.85 -31.86
N HIS A 254 -14.02 -7.25 -30.68
CA HIS A 254 -15.08 -6.30 -30.40
C HIS A 254 -14.94 -5.01 -31.24
N LEU A 255 -13.71 -4.52 -31.45
CA LEU A 255 -13.45 -3.38 -32.33
C LEU A 255 -13.69 -3.73 -33.82
N ALA A 256 -13.31 -4.94 -34.27
CA ALA A 256 -13.52 -5.38 -35.63
C ALA A 256 -15.03 -5.44 -36.00
N ASN A 257 -15.91 -5.76 -35.03
CA ASN A 257 -17.37 -5.72 -35.19
C ASN A 257 -17.90 -4.32 -35.60
N TRP A 258 -17.18 -3.28 -35.17
CA TRP A 258 -17.49 -1.87 -35.50
C TRP A 258 -16.66 -1.34 -36.67
N GLY A 259 -15.94 -2.21 -37.40
CA GLY A 259 -15.10 -1.83 -38.56
C GLY A 259 -13.78 -1.15 -38.17
N ILE A 260 -13.35 -1.25 -36.93
CA ILE A 260 -12.11 -0.66 -36.43
C ILE A 260 -11.00 -1.71 -36.44
N ASN A 261 -10.00 -1.51 -37.31
CA ASN A 261 -8.83 -2.39 -37.37
C ASN A 261 -7.76 -1.93 -36.38
N LEU A 262 -7.45 -2.77 -35.39
CA LEU A 262 -6.48 -2.49 -34.37
C LEU A 262 -5.06 -2.24 -34.93
N ALA A 263 -4.60 -3.06 -35.86
CA ALA A 263 -3.25 -2.98 -36.42
C ALA A 263 -2.95 -1.66 -37.16
N SER A 264 -3.99 -0.90 -37.53
CA SER A 264 -3.86 0.40 -38.20
C SER A 264 -4.03 1.59 -37.25
N ARG A 265 -4.20 1.35 -35.97
CA ARG A 265 -4.40 2.42 -34.98
C ARG A 265 -3.08 2.93 -34.46
N GLU A 266 -2.99 4.25 -34.39
CA GLU A 266 -1.95 4.98 -33.67
C GLU A 266 -2.60 5.70 -32.48
N LYS A 267 -1.91 5.66 -31.33
CA LYS A 267 -2.33 6.37 -30.13
C LYS A 267 -2.31 7.87 -30.38
N THR A 268 -3.45 8.52 -30.23
CA THR A 268 -3.63 9.96 -30.48
C THR A 268 -3.85 10.76 -29.20
N GLU A 269 -4.27 10.10 -28.13
CA GLU A 269 -4.49 10.71 -26.81
C GLU A 269 -3.75 9.93 -25.72
N LYS A 270 -3.41 10.62 -24.64
CA LYS A 270 -2.86 9.97 -23.46
C LYS A 270 -3.89 9.03 -22.84
N SER A 271 -3.40 7.90 -22.32
CA SER A 271 -4.23 7.00 -21.51
C SER A 271 -4.65 7.70 -20.21
N LEU A 272 -5.69 7.18 -19.56
CA LEU A 272 -6.12 7.68 -18.24
C LEU A 272 -4.98 7.62 -17.22
N MET A 273 -4.20 6.54 -17.24
CA MET A 273 -3.04 6.36 -16.38
C MET A 273 -1.94 7.40 -16.64
N GLU A 274 -1.58 7.65 -17.92
CA GLU A 274 -0.60 8.69 -18.27
C GLU A 274 -1.08 10.09 -17.86
N MET A 275 -2.38 10.35 -18.00
CA MET A 275 -2.99 11.59 -17.56
C MET A 275 -2.96 11.71 -16.02
N GLN A 276 -3.19 10.60 -15.31
CA GLN A 276 -3.10 10.54 -13.87
C GLN A 276 -1.68 10.84 -13.37
N VAL A 277 -0.66 10.22 -13.98
CA VAL A 277 0.75 10.47 -13.64
C VAL A 277 1.11 11.93 -13.91
N GLU A 278 0.73 12.47 -15.08
CA GLU A 278 0.98 13.89 -15.40
C GLU A 278 0.23 14.83 -14.45
N HIS A 279 -0.99 14.47 -14.09
CA HIS A 279 -1.77 15.23 -13.12
C HIS A 279 -1.12 15.21 -11.73
N ASN A 280 -0.67 14.04 -11.27
CA ASN A 280 0.04 13.90 -10.01
C ASN A 280 1.34 14.73 -10.01
N MET A 281 2.06 14.78 -11.14
CA MET A 281 3.22 15.67 -11.28
C MET A 281 2.86 17.17 -11.18
N ARG A 282 1.65 17.57 -11.61
CA ARG A 282 1.17 18.96 -11.46
C ARG A 282 0.80 19.30 -10.02
N TRP A 283 0.44 18.27 -9.23
CA TRP A 283 0.16 18.42 -7.80
C TRP A 283 1.43 18.40 -6.96
N GLU A 284 2.61 18.33 -7.58
CA GLU A 284 3.87 18.44 -6.88
C GLU A 284 3.92 19.71 -6.03
N PHE A 285 4.40 19.58 -4.79
CA PHE A 285 4.56 20.73 -3.91
C PHE A 285 5.57 21.69 -4.49
N SER A 286 5.27 23.00 -4.41
CA SER A 286 6.20 24.03 -4.83
C SER A 286 7.51 23.91 -4.04
N MET A 287 8.62 23.96 -4.75
CA MET A 287 9.96 24.02 -4.16
C MET A 287 10.47 25.45 -4.02
N THR A 288 9.55 26.41 -4.13
CA THR A 288 9.83 27.85 -3.98
C THR A 288 9.12 28.42 -2.75
N SER A 289 9.79 29.31 -2.03
CA SER A 289 9.20 30.10 -0.94
C SER A 289 8.18 31.14 -1.46
N GLU A 290 7.44 31.79 -0.56
CA GLU A 290 6.49 32.87 -0.93
C GLU A 290 7.18 34.03 -1.67
N ASP A 291 8.45 34.29 -1.37
CA ASP A 291 9.27 35.31 -2.04
C ASP A 291 9.75 34.88 -3.43
N GLY A 292 9.40 33.69 -3.89
CA GLY A 292 9.80 33.14 -5.19
C GLY A 292 11.22 32.58 -5.25
N HIS A 293 11.91 32.45 -4.10
CA HIS A 293 13.22 31.80 -4.02
C HIS A 293 13.05 30.28 -3.91
N GLU A 294 13.93 29.52 -4.59
CA GLU A 294 13.95 28.07 -4.42
C GLU A 294 14.38 27.69 -2.99
N LEU A 295 13.66 26.71 -2.40
CA LEU A 295 13.95 26.22 -1.06
C LEU A 295 15.35 25.57 -1.02
N THR A 296 16.09 25.81 0.04
CA THR A 296 17.47 25.34 0.16
C THR A 296 17.56 23.85 0.38
N PRO A 297 18.19 23.06 -0.54
CA PRO A 297 18.43 21.66 -0.33
C PRO A 297 19.35 21.42 0.87
N VAL A 298 19.01 20.37 1.67
CA VAL A 298 19.80 19.98 2.83
C VAL A 298 20.28 18.54 2.72
N PHE A 299 21.49 18.30 3.24
CA PHE A 299 22.18 17.02 3.14
C PHE A 299 22.76 16.61 4.49
N GLY A 300 22.92 15.31 4.69
CA GLY A 300 23.54 14.75 5.88
C GLY A 300 22.81 13.54 6.47
N PRO A 301 23.22 13.09 7.65
CA PRO A 301 22.57 11.97 8.36
C PRO A 301 21.09 12.29 8.66
N GLY A 302 20.23 11.36 8.29
CA GLY A 302 18.78 11.53 8.47
C GLY A 302 18.11 12.43 7.43
N LEU A 303 18.84 12.93 6.43
CA LEU A 303 18.37 13.86 5.40
C LEU A 303 18.45 13.23 3.99
N THR A 304 18.25 11.93 3.87
CA THR A 304 18.24 11.23 2.58
C THR A 304 16.80 11.04 2.12
N GLY A 305 16.48 11.52 0.92
CA GLY A 305 15.17 11.35 0.27
C GLY A 305 14.98 9.97 -0.35
N LEU A 306 13.74 9.64 -0.68
CA LEU A 306 13.36 8.39 -1.35
C LEU A 306 12.82 8.70 -2.74
N THR A 307 13.31 8.01 -3.75
CA THR A 307 12.85 8.18 -5.14
C THR A 307 11.42 7.67 -5.30
N ASN A 308 10.59 8.41 -6.01
CA ASN A 308 9.24 7.98 -6.36
C ASN A 308 9.31 6.83 -7.39
N LEU A 309 8.72 5.70 -7.04
CA LEU A 309 8.67 4.47 -7.86
C LEU A 309 7.43 4.40 -8.76
N GLY A 310 6.81 5.52 -9.03
CA GLY A 310 5.49 5.61 -9.64
C GLY A 310 4.40 5.58 -8.55
N ASN A 311 3.88 6.76 -8.21
CA ASN A 311 2.85 6.97 -7.18
C ASN A 311 3.17 6.41 -5.77
N SER A 312 4.45 6.26 -5.40
CA SER A 312 4.89 5.72 -4.10
C SER A 312 5.17 6.80 -3.03
N CYS A 313 4.76 8.05 -3.26
CA CYS A 313 4.97 9.16 -2.33
C CYS A 313 4.31 8.91 -0.96
N TYR A 314 3.19 8.18 -0.90
CA TYR A 314 2.54 7.75 0.34
C TYR A 314 3.49 6.91 1.22
N LEU A 315 4.18 5.94 0.62
CA LEU A 315 5.17 5.10 1.29
C LEU A 315 6.38 5.92 1.75
N SER A 316 6.92 6.78 0.84
CA SER A 316 8.07 7.65 1.13
C SER A 316 7.79 8.53 2.33
N SER A 317 6.63 9.18 2.37
CA SER A 317 6.24 10.10 3.45
C SER A 317 6.10 9.40 4.80
N VAL A 318 5.43 8.24 4.85
CA VAL A 318 5.27 7.46 6.09
C VAL A 318 6.63 6.97 6.61
N VAL A 319 7.48 6.43 5.72
CA VAL A 319 8.80 5.92 6.10
C VAL A 319 9.69 7.03 6.66
N GLN A 320 9.68 8.23 6.08
CA GLN A 320 10.43 9.38 6.60
C GLN A 320 9.98 9.79 8.01
N CYS A 321 8.68 9.79 8.28
CA CYS A 321 8.14 10.07 9.62
C CYS A 321 8.56 9.00 10.63
N LEU A 322 8.45 7.72 10.28
CA LEU A 322 8.77 6.61 11.19
C LEU A 322 10.26 6.56 11.53
N PHE A 323 11.15 6.69 10.52
CA PHE A 323 12.61 6.70 10.78
C PHE A 323 13.13 8.01 11.40
N ALA A 324 12.29 9.01 11.60
CA ALA A 324 12.60 10.16 12.45
C ALA A 324 12.46 9.82 13.95
N LEU A 325 11.71 8.78 14.30
CA LEU A 325 11.47 8.39 15.69
C LEU A 325 12.63 7.58 16.27
N PRO A 326 13.07 7.89 17.51
CA PRO A 326 14.18 7.19 18.17
C PRO A 326 13.95 5.68 18.29
N GLU A 327 12.71 5.22 18.47
CA GLU A 327 12.33 3.82 18.62
C GLU A 327 12.64 3.02 17.34
N PHE A 328 12.31 3.57 16.17
CA PHE A 328 12.65 2.96 14.88
C PHE A 328 14.15 3.01 14.61
N GLN A 329 14.83 4.12 14.95
CA GLN A 329 16.27 4.23 14.81
C GLN A 329 16.99 3.19 15.70
N LYS A 330 16.62 3.10 16.97
CA LYS A 330 17.17 2.11 17.91
C LYS A 330 16.95 0.68 17.42
N ARG A 331 15.77 0.41 16.84
CA ARG A 331 15.38 -0.94 16.41
C ARG A 331 16.08 -1.39 15.14
N TYR A 332 16.28 -0.51 14.16
CA TYR A 332 16.71 -0.89 12.82
C TYR A 332 18.05 -0.31 12.37
N TYR A 333 18.52 0.79 12.97
CA TYR A 333 19.79 1.41 12.57
C TYR A 333 20.97 0.86 13.37
N HIS A 334 21.70 -0.06 12.76
CA HIS A 334 22.87 -0.73 13.36
C HIS A 334 24.07 -0.66 12.44
N PRO A 335 24.71 0.52 12.27
CA PRO A 335 25.75 0.74 11.27
C PRO A 335 27.00 -0.16 11.43
N ASN A 336 27.29 -0.61 12.66
CA ASN A 336 28.44 -1.42 12.98
C ASN A 336 28.14 -2.93 13.07
N SER A 337 26.90 -3.35 12.86
CA SER A 337 26.53 -4.75 12.92
C SER A 337 26.43 -5.39 11.53
N LYS A 338 26.76 -6.68 11.44
CA LYS A 338 26.49 -7.43 10.21
C LYS A 338 24.99 -7.54 9.99
N PRO A 339 24.53 -7.46 8.71
CA PRO A 339 23.12 -7.68 8.39
C PRO A 339 22.62 -9.04 8.88
N PRO A 340 21.30 -9.23 9.10
CA PRO A 340 20.73 -10.51 9.51
C PRO A 340 21.14 -11.67 8.60
N HIS A 341 21.18 -12.87 9.15
CA HIS A 341 21.47 -14.06 8.36
C HIS A 341 20.22 -14.54 7.66
N THR A 342 20.09 -14.26 6.38
CA THR A 342 18.99 -14.76 5.54
C THR A 342 19.51 -15.21 4.19
N GLN A 343 18.87 -16.23 3.60
CA GLN A 343 19.20 -16.69 2.24
C GLN A 343 18.62 -15.75 1.16
N ARG A 344 17.52 -15.05 1.48
CA ARG A 344 16.80 -14.16 0.57
C ARG A 344 16.66 -12.75 1.18
N PRO A 345 17.72 -11.95 1.17
CA PRO A 345 17.72 -10.62 1.81
C PRO A 345 16.66 -9.66 1.26
N ALA A 346 16.31 -9.78 -0.03
CA ALA A 346 15.28 -8.93 -0.65
C ALA A 346 13.85 -9.29 -0.21
N GLU A 347 13.64 -10.51 0.31
CA GLU A 347 12.33 -11.02 0.77
C GLU A 347 12.21 -11.04 2.30
N ASP A 348 13.18 -10.49 3.02
CA ASP A 348 13.24 -10.47 4.48
C ASP A 348 12.97 -9.06 5.03
N LEU A 349 11.85 -8.89 5.76
CA LEU A 349 11.40 -7.59 6.26
C LEU A 349 12.43 -6.92 7.19
N GLU A 350 13.05 -7.69 8.09
CA GLU A 350 14.10 -7.19 8.98
C GLU A 350 15.27 -6.61 8.18
N THR A 351 15.74 -7.33 7.16
CA THR A 351 16.83 -6.89 6.29
C THR A 351 16.44 -5.62 5.52
N GLN A 352 15.21 -5.55 4.99
CA GLN A 352 14.78 -4.39 4.20
C GLN A 352 14.54 -3.16 5.09
N LEU A 353 14.03 -3.31 6.32
CA LEU A 353 13.91 -2.21 7.28
C LEU A 353 15.29 -1.70 7.73
N ARG A 354 16.27 -2.58 7.96
CA ARG A 354 17.65 -2.17 8.26
C ARG A 354 18.34 -1.51 7.07
N LYS A 355 18.08 -1.98 5.85
CA LYS A 355 18.54 -1.35 4.62
C LYS A 355 18.02 0.08 4.51
N LEU A 356 16.71 0.30 4.77
CA LEU A 356 16.10 1.62 4.79
C LEU A 356 16.69 2.50 5.89
N ALA A 357 16.82 1.98 7.10
CA ALA A 357 17.40 2.72 8.24
C ALA A 357 18.81 3.21 7.92
N ASP A 358 19.69 2.35 7.39
CA ASP A 358 21.03 2.74 7.01
C ASP A 358 21.02 3.73 5.85
N GLY A 359 20.18 3.53 4.84
CA GLY A 359 20.03 4.43 3.70
C GLY A 359 19.64 5.85 4.11
N ILE A 360 18.60 5.96 4.96
CA ILE A 360 18.06 7.25 5.40
C ILE A 360 18.98 7.93 6.41
N LEU A 361 19.45 7.18 7.42
CA LEU A 361 20.09 7.76 8.61
C LEU A 361 21.59 7.93 8.52
N SER A 362 22.28 7.16 7.67
CA SER A 362 23.76 7.22 7.59
C SER A 362 24.33 8.50 6.96
N GLY A 363 23.51 9.22 6.17
CA GLY A 363 23.98 10.37 5.37
C GLY A 363 24.82 10.01 4.15
N ARG A 364 25.12 8.72 3.95
CA ARG A 364 26.02 8.24 2.89
C ARG A 364 25.53 8.56 1.48
N TYR A 365 24.22 8.50 1.29
CA TYR A 365 23.57 8.74 0.00
C TYR A 365 23.01 10.16 -0.13
N SER A 366 23.06 10.94 0.95
CA SER A 366 22.58 12.33 0.99
C SER A 366 23.66 13.27 0.45
N ARG A 367 23.69 13.41 -0.86
CA ARG A 367 24.66 14.26 -1.59
C ARG A 367 24.00 14.88 -2.84
N PRO A 368 24.43 16.08 -3.26
CA PRO A 368 23.92 16.70 -4.47
C PRO A 368 24.17 15.82 -5.71
N ASP A 369 23.19 15.74 -6.61
CA ASP A 369 23.31 15.09 -7.91
C ASP A 369 23.00 16.10 -9.01
N SER A 370 23.95 16.31 -9.94
CA SER A 370 23.83 17.29 -11.02
C SER A 370 22.65 17.01 -11.98
N ASP A 371 22.11 15.79 -11.92
CA ASP A 371 21.00 15.38 -12.79
C ASP A 371 19.63 15.72 -12.19
N VAL A 372 19.58 16.05 -10.89
CA VAL A 372 18.34 16.40 -10.15
C VAL A 372 18.35 17.91 -9.84
N ARG A 373 17.99 18.71 -10.83
CA ARG A 373 17.85 20.17 -10.71
C ARG A 373 16.41 20.59 -10.90
N SER A 374 16.01 21.66 -10.25
CA SER A 374 14.69 22.28 -10.42
C SER A 374 14.46 22.77 -11.85
N SER A 375 15.51 23.25 -12.52
CA SER A 375 15.54 23.62 -13.93
C SER A 375 16.92 23.32 -14.52
N PRO A 376 17.03 22.91 -15.81
CA PRO A 376 18.32 22.70 -16.49
C PRO A 376 19.27 23.90 -16.44
N ASP A 377 18.71 25.10 -16.36
CA ASP A 377 19.45 26.37 -16.36
C ASP A 377 19.62 26.97 -14.95
N SER A 378 19.14 26.28 -13.90
CA SER A 378 19.27 26.76 -12.53
C SER A 378 20.76 26.78 -12.10
N ALA A 379 21.18 27.92 -11.56
CA ALA A 379 22.51 28.07 -10.95
C ALA A 379 22.60 27.53 -9.52
N GLU A 380 21.49 27.03 -8.97
CA GLU A 380 21.35 26.60 -7.58
C GLU A 380 21.90 25.21 -7.31
N VAL A 381 22.06 24.87 -6.02
CA VAL A 381 22.58 23.59 -5.58
C VAL A 381 21.63 22.47 -6.03
N PRO A 382 22.13 21.45 -6.76
CA PRO A 382 21.28 20.33 -7.18
C PRO A 382 20.72 19.57 -5.99
N HIS A 383 19.51 19.01 -6.13
CA HIS A 383 18.95 18.07 -5.17
C HIS A 383 19.70 16.73 -5.20
N GLN A 384 19.38 15.83 -4.29
CA GLN A 384 19.93 14.49 -4.26
C GLN A 384 19.12 13.54 -5.20
N LYS A 385 19.77 12.43 -5.61
CA LYS A 385 19.11 11.39 -6.42
C LYS A 385 18.04 10.61 -5.62
N GLY A 386 18.20 10.53 -4.30
CA GLY A 386 17.34 9.71 -3.44
C GLY A 386 17.64 8.21 -3.51
N LEU A 387 16.91 7.45 -2.73
CA LEU A 387 17.01 5.98 -2.65
C LEU A 387 15.76 5.36 -3.28
N ALA A 388 15.93 4.32 -4.09
CA ALA A 388 14.82 3.59 -4.69
C ALA A 388 14.41 2.40 -3.79
N PRO A 389 13.33 2.48 -2.96
CA PRO A 389 12.93 1.43 -2.03
C PRO A 389 12.12 0.30 -2.71
N ALA A 390 12.47 -0.09 -3.96
CA ALA A 390 11.68 -1.02 -4.77
C ALA A 390 11.51 -2.40 -4.10
N MET A 391 12.58 -2.96 -3.51
CA MET A 391 12.49 -4.25 -2.83
C MET A 391 11.59 -4.18 -1.60
N PHE A 392 11.65 -3.09 -0.84
CA PHE A 392 10.79 -2.87 0.32
C PHE A 392 9.32 -2.69 -0.10
N LYS A 393 9.03 -1.86 -1.11
CA LYS A 393 7.67 -1.66 -1.63
C LYS A 393 7.05 -2.99 -2.05
N HIS A 394 7.79 -3.78 -2.85
CA HIS A 394 7.31 -5.09 -3.29
C HIS A 394 7.05 -6.05 -2.13
N LEU A 395 7.99 -6.10 -1.15
CA LEU A 395 7.86 -7.00 -0.01
C LEU A 395 6.63 -6.68 0.85
N VAL A 396 6.44 -5.40 1.20
CA VAL A 396 5.33 -4.96 2.06
C VAL A 396 3.99 -5.00 1.32
N GLY A 397 4.01 -4.71 0.01
CA GLY A 397 2.80 -4.77 -0.82
C GLY A 397 2.41 -6.19 -1.29
N ARG A 398 3.26 -7.19 -1.05
CA ARG A 398 3.03 -8.55 -1.55
C ARG A 398 1.72 -9.13 -1.02
N ASN A 399 0.88 -9.64 -1.94
CA ASN A 399 -0.44 -10.21 -1.64
C ASN A 399 -1.44 -9.21 -1.02
N HIS A 400 -1.18 -7.92 -1.10
CA HIS A 400 -2.14 -6.89 -0.73
C HIS A 400 -2.80 -6.32 -1.99
N GLU A 401 -4.11 -6.23 -2.01
CA GLU A 401 -4.88 -5.81 -3.18
C GLU A 401 -4.46 -4.43 -3.68
N GLU A 402 -4.27 -3.47 -2.79
CA GLU A 402 -3.94 -2.08 -3.12
C GLU A 402 -2.43 -1.82 -3.21
N PHE A 403 -1.64 -2.24 -2.20
CA PHE A 403 -0.21 -1.88 -2.14
C PHE A 403 0.68 -2.67 -3.10
N SER A 404 0.16 -3.73 -3.74
CA SER A 404 0.85 -4.43 -4.83
C SER A 404 0.83 -3.65 -6.15
N THR A 405 -0.09 -2.70 -6.32
CA THR A 405 -0.31 -1.92 -7.54
C THR A 405 0.65 -0.73 -7.68
N MET A 406 0.63 -0.08 -8.87
CA MET A 406 1.33 1.18 -9.11
C MET A 406 0.43 2.40 -8.85
N ARG A 407 -0.80 2.21 -8.39
CA ARG A 407 -1.73 3.28 -8.06
C ARG A 407 -1.29 4.04 -6.81
N GLN A 408 -1.71 5.28 -6.72
CA GLN A 408 -1.57 6.03 -5.47
C GLN A 408 -2.52 5.44 -4.42
N GLN A 409 -2.01 5.34 -3.18
CA GLN A 409 -2.73 4.74 -2.06
C GLN A 409 -2.79 5.70 -0.88
N ASP A 410 -3.66 5.41 0.08
CA ASP A 410 -3.74 6.19 1.30
C ASP A 410 -2.53 5.95 2.21
N ALA A 411 -1.88 7.04 2.64
CA ALA A 411 -0.69 6.98 3.49
C ALA A 411 -0.99 6.45 4.89
N PHE A 412 -2.18 6.74 5.43
CA PHE A 412 -2.57 6.27 6.75
C PHE A 412 -2.86 4.77 6.74
N GLU A 413 -3.57 4.26 5.73
CA GLU A 413 -3.81 2.83 5.56
C GLU A 413 -2.50 2.06 5.33
N PHE A 414 -1.58 2.63 4.54
CA PHE A 414 -0.24 2.05 4.39
C PHE A 414 0.51 1.98 5.73
N MET A 415 0.43 3.02 6.55
CA MET A 415 1.06 3.02 7.89
C MET A 415 0.49 1.90 8.76
N LEU A 416 -0.83 1.73 8.80
CA LEU A 416 -1.49 0.66 9.57
C LEU A 416 -1.08 -0.73 9.06
N HIS A 417 -1.03 -0.90 7.75
CA HIS A 417 -0.54 -2.13 7.13
C HIS A 417 0.91 -2.43 7.54
N LEU A 418 1.80 -1.43 7.49
CA LEU A 418 3.19 -1.57 7.90
C LEU A 418 3.31 -1.88 9.41
N PHE A 419 2.53 -1.24 10.27
CA PHE A 419 2.47 -1.53 11.69
C PHE A 419 2.11 -2.99 11.96
N LYS A 420 1.09 -3.50 11.28
CA LYS A 420 0.69 -4.91 11.34
C LYS A 420 1.82 -5.84 10.91
N GLN A 421 2.48 -5.58 9.78
CA GLN A 421 3.61 -6.36 9.27
C GLN A 421 4.78 -6.40 10.27
N ILE A 422 5.14 -5.25 10.85
CA ILE A 422 6.21 -5.14 11.84
C ILE A 422 5.83 -5.90 13.11
N SER A 423 4.61 -5.76 13.61
CA SER A 423 4.15 -6.41 14.85
C SER A 423 4.08 -7.94 14.73
N LEU A 424 3.75 -8.45 13.53
CA LEU A 424 3.75 -9.89 13.24
C LEU A 424 5.16 -10.44 12.99
N SER A 425 6.15 -9.58 12.76
CA SER A 425 7.54 -10.02 12.53
C SER A 425 8.20 -10.46 13.83
N LYS A 426 9.22 -11.34 13.73
CA LYS A 426 10.00 -11.74 14.90
C LYS A 426 10.94 -10.60 15.33
N HIS A 427 10.90 -10.27 16.62
CA HIS A 427 11.82 -9.32 17.22
C HIS A 427 12.93 -10.07 17.95
N PRO A 428 14.23 -9.84 17.62
CA PRO A 428 15.34 -10.43 18.35
C PRO A 428 15.34 -10.00 19.82
N GLU A 429 15.83 -10.86 20.68
CA GLU A 429 15.97 -10.57 22.13
C GLU A 429 16.76 -9.27 22.35
N GLY A 430 16.21 -8.37 23.17
CA GLY A 430 16.79 -7.05 23.45
C GLY A 430 16.53 -5.97 22.40
N LEU A 431 15.76 -6.27 21.34
CA LEU A 431 15.31 -5.32 20.32
C LEU A 431 13.78 -5.30 20.29
N ASP A 432 13.20 -4.40 21.08
CA ASP A 432 11.75 -4.30 21.27
C ASP A 432 11.01 -3.95 19.95
N ASN A 433 9.74 -4.36 19.87
CA ASN A 433 8.86 -3.92 18.79
C ASN A 433 8.63 -2.41 18.87
N PRO A 434 9.03 -1.60 17.88
CA PRO A 434 8.88 -0.14 17.94
C PRO A 434 7.42 0.31 17.95
N ILE A 435 6.49 -0.54 17.47
CA ILE A 435 5.05 -0.23 17.42
C ILE A 435 4.46 -0.14 18.84
N THR A 436 5.04 -0.81 19.82
CA THR A 436 4.56 -0.74 21.22
C THR A 436 4.55 0.69 21.78
N SER A 437 5.39 1.59 21.23
CA SER A 437 5.42 3.01 21.64
C SER A 437 4.16 3.79 21.23
N PHE A 438 3.37 3.27 20.32
CA PHE A 438 2.10 3.85 19.85
C PHE A 438 0.90 3.29 20.63
N GLY A 439 1.07 2.20 21.37
CA GLY A 439 -0.03 1.51 22.03
C GLY A 439 -0.63 2.31 23.19
N PHE A 440 -1.96 2.39 23.24
CA PHE A 440 -2.75 3.02 24.32
C PHE A 440 -4.14 2.41 24.37
N SER A 441 -4.94 2.84 25.34
CA SER A 441 -6.33 2.41 25.47
C SER A 441 -7.27 3.60 25.45
N VAL A 442 -8.34 3.47 24.69
CA VAL A 442 -9.47 4.40 24.66
C VAL A 442 -10.61 3.81 25.48
N GLN A 443 -11.24 4.61 26.29
CA GLN A 443 -12.40 4.22 27.09
C GLN A 443 -13.67 4.86 26.53
N GLN A 444 -14.67 4.05 26.30
CA GLN A 444 -16.04 4.47 25.97
C GLN A 444 -16.91 4.30 27.19
N ARG A 445 -17.53 5.40 27.63
CA ARG A 445 -18.55 5.41 28.67
C ARG A 445 -19.92 5.51 28.02
N LEU A 446 -20.76 4.49 28.23
CA LEU A 446 -22.12 4.39 27.70
C LEU A 446 -23.12 4.50 28.85
N GLN A 447 -23.94 5.55 28.90
CA GLN A 447 -24.96 5.75 29.92
C GLN A 447 -26.35 5.68 29.32
N CYS A 448 -27.22 4.79 29.82
CA CYS A 448 -28.61 4.73 29.39
C CYS A 448 -29.33 6.04 29.71
N LEU A 449 -30.00 6.62 28.74
CA LEU A 449 -30.70 7.90 28.92
C LEU A 449 -31.84 7.80 29.95
N ARG A 450 -32.49 6.63 30.07
CA ARG A 450 -33.60 6.40 30.98
C ARG A 450 -33.23 5.95 32.37
N CYS A 451 -32.53 4.81 32.51
CA CYS A 451 -32.19 4.25 33.83
C CYS A 451 -30.87 4.77 34.44
N LYS A 452 -30.11 5.55 33.69
CA LYS A 452 -28.82 6.15 34.05
C LYS A 452 -27.71 5.16 34.42
N LYS A 453 -27.91 3.84 34.26
CA LYS A 453 -26.86 2.85 34.45
C LYS A 453 -25.80 2.98 33.36
N VAL A 454 -24.58 2.66 33.72
CA VAL A 454 -23.39 2.92 32.88
C VAL A 454 -22.67 1.63 32.53
N ARG A 455 -22.11 1.57 31.32
CA ARG A 455 -21.16 0.55 30.90
C ARG A 455 -19.86 1.22 30.45
N TYR A 456 -18.76 0.69 30.87
CA TYR A 456 -17.43 1.08 30.39
C TYR A 456 -16.86 0.00 29.48
N ARG A 457 -16.33 0.43 28.34
CA ARG A 457 -15.58 -0.43 27.42
C ARG A 457 -14.22 0.21 27.17
N ALA A 458 -13.15 -0.57 27.24
CA ALA A 458 -11.80 -0.14 26.92
C ALA A 458 -11.32 -0.90 25.68
N ASP A 459 -10.89 -0.16 24.68
CA ASP A 459 -10.37 -0.72 23.42
C ASP A 459 -8.90 -0.32 23.26
N ALA A 460 -8.04 -1.31 22.98
CA ALA A 460 -6.62 -1.05 22.66
C ALA A 460 -6.50 -0.42 21.27
N GLN A 461 -5.65 0.59 21.14
CA GLN A 461 -5.43 1.38 19.92
C GLN A 461 -3.94 1.66 19.76
N ASP A 462 -3.51 1.93 18.54
CA ASP A 462 -2.17 2.43 18.18
C ASP A 462 -2.20 3.74 17.39
N ASN A 463 -3.40 4.27 17.15
CA ASN A 463 -3.68 5.52 16.48
C ASN A 463 -5.08 6.03 16.84
N ILE A 464 -5.38 7.29 16.50
CA ILE A 464 -6.75 7.81 16.51
C ILE A 464 -7.11 8.44 15.18
N SER A 465 -8.35 8.25 14.78
CA SER A 465 -8.95 8.92 13.63
C SER A 465 -10.04 9.85 14.12
N ILE A 466 -9.77 11.16 14.06
CA ILE A 466 -10.62 12.20 14.62
C ILE A 466 -11.47 12.90 13.54
N PRO A 467 -12.72 13.27 13.84
CA PRO A 467 -13.54 14.06 12.93
C PRO A 467 -13.03 15.49 12.86
N VAL A 468 -13.10 16.10 11.67
CA VAL A 468 -12.80 17.51 11.47
C VAL A 468 -14.12 18.25 11.24
N PRO A 469 -14.51 19.24 12.09
CA PRO A 469 -15.74 19.99 11.94
C PRO A 469 -15.76 20.79 10.63
N ALA A 470 -16.77 20.57 9.79
CA ALA A 470 -16.95 21.29 8.54
C ALA A 470 -17.81 22.53 8.76
N ARG A 471 -17.19 23.72 8.79
CA ARG A 471 -17.87 25.02 8.91
C ARG A 471 -17.68 25.78 7.61
N ARG A 472 -18.74 25.92 6.81
CA ARG A 472 -18.68 26.68 5.56
C ARG A 472 -18.66 28.17 5.82
N LEU A 473 -17.83 28.90 5.07
CA LEU A 473 -17.81 30.35 5.08
C LEU A 473 -19.11 30.90 4.45
N PRO A 474 -19.74 31.94 5.06
CA PRO A 474 -21.04 32.43 4.61
C PRO A 474 -21.03 33.09 3.22
N ASP A 475 -19.88 33.55 2.74
CA ASP A 475 -19.70 34.28 1.46
C ASP A 475 -18.89 33.49 0.41
N ALA A 476 -18.74 32.16 0.60
CA ALA A 476 -18.00 31.33 -0.36
C ALA A 476 -18.78 31.24 -1.68
N ASP A 477 -18.26 31.92 -2.73
CA ASP A 477 -18.76 31.76 -4.10
C ASP A 477 -18.55 30.30 -4.54
N ALA A 478 -19.58 29.67 -5.09
CA ALA A 478 -19.54 28.27 -5.57
C ALA A 478 -18.51 28.03 -6.69
N SER A 479 -17.80 29.08 -7.13
CA SER A 479 -16.73 29.00 -8.13
C SER A 479 -15.32 28.91 -7.52
N ASP A 480 -15.16 29.20 -6.21
CA ASP A 480 -13.86 29.17 -5.53
C ASP A 480 -13.82 28.04 -4.50
N SER A 481 -13.52 26.83 -4.98
CA SER A 481 -13.45 25.60 -4.17
C SER A 481 -12.28 25.57 -3.17
N MET A 482 -11.42 26.61 -3.16
CA MET A 482 -10.19 26.63 -2.37
C MET A 482 -10.37 27.22 -0.97
N ASN A 483 -11.38 28.05 -0.74
CA ASN A 483 -11.63 28.73 0.54
C ASN A 483 -13.09 28.55 1.00
N GLU A 484 -13.63 27.34 0.89
CA GLU A 484 -15.04 27.10 1.21
C GLU A 484 -15.28 26.92 2.73
N TYR A 485 -14.24 26.57 3.49
CA TYR A 485 -14.33 26.19 4.91
C TYR A 485 -13.46 27.08 5.81
N GLU A 486 -13.93 27.30 7.05
CA GLU A 486 -13.13 27.91 8.10
C GLU A 486 -11.99 26.98 8.56
N SER A 487 -10.86 27.56 8.98
CA SER A 487 -9.80 26.78 9.63
C SER A 487 -10.26 26.26 11.00
N VAL A 488 -9.80 25.06 11.37
CA VAL A 488 -10.15 24.40 12.62
C VAL A 488 -8.87 24.00 13.34
N THR A 489 -8.80 24.19 14.64
CA THR A 489 -7.64 23.78 15.44
C THR A 489 -7.69 22.27 15.75
N LEU A 490 -6.53 21.66 15.96
CA LEU A 490 -6.46 20.28 16.42
C LEU A 490 -7.17 20.06 17.76
N ALA A 491 -7.15 21.06 18.65
CA ALA A 491 -7.87 21.03 19.91
C ALA A 491 -9.39 20.93 19.71
N GLU A 492 -9.97 21.72 18.80
CA GLU A 492 -11.39 21.63 18.46
C GLU A 492 -11.76 20.25 17.88
N CYS A 493 -10.88 19.63 17.06
CA CYS A 493 -11.10 18.28 16.57
C CYS A 493 -11.07 17.24 17.70
N LEU A 494 -10.18 17.37 18.68
CA LEU A 494 -10.14 16.52 19.87
C LEU A 494 -11.34 16.72 20.78
N ASP A 495 -11.82 17.97 20.94
CA ASP A 495 -13.04 18.27 21.68
C ASP A 495 -14.27 17.59 21.06
N VAL A 496 -14.38 17.60 19.72
CA VAL A 496 -15.45 16.89 19.02
C VAL A 496 -15.31 15.36 19.18
N PHE A 497 -14.09 14.83 19.12
CA PHE A 497 -13.82 13.40 19.30
C PHE A 497 -14.21 12.89 20.69
N THR A 498 -14.02 13.73 21.72
CA THR A 498 -14.33 13.40 23.12
C THR A 498 -15.68 13.93 23.58
N ALA A 499 -16.43 14.60 22.70
CA ALA A 499 -17.76 15.11 23.01
C ALA A 499 -18.73 13.96 23.32
N GLU A 500 -19.74 14.29 24.11
CA GLU A 500 -20.83 13.37 24.41
C GLU A 500 -21.81 13.30 23.24
N GLU A 501 -22.07 12.08 22.73
CA GLU A 501 -22.99 11.82 21.64
C GLU A 501 -24.11 10.85 22.05
N VAL A 502 -25.28 10.98 21.45
CA VAL A 502 -26.38 10.06 21.68
C VAL A 502 -26.36 8.97 20.61
N VAL A 503 -26.35 7.71 21.03
CA VAL A 503 -26.37 6.53 20.16
C VAL A 503 -27.64 5.70 20.42
N GLU A 504 -28.24 5.21 19.36
CA GLU A 504 -29.50 4.47 19.40
C GLU A 504 -29.23 2.98 19.70
N PHE A 505 -29.42 2.59 20.94
CA PHE A 505 -29.37 1.20 21.38
C PHE A 505 -30.48 0.92 22.39
N SER A 506 -30.99 -0.31 22.41
CA SER A 506 -31.94 -0.78 23.44
C SER A 506 -31.20 -1.10 24.74
N CYS A 507 -31.65 -0.58 25.85
CA CYS A 507 -31.05 -0.85 27.15
C CYS A 507 -31.37 -2.26 27.68
N PRO A 508 -30.40 -3.14 27.92
CA PRO A 508 -30.66 -4.50 28.38
C PRO A 508 -31.19 -4.54 29.84
N SER A 509 -31.03 -3.48 30.60
CA SER A 509 -31.47 -3.42 32.00
C SER A 509 -32.92 -2.93 32.15
N CYS A 510 -33.35 -1.94 31.36
CA CYS A 510 -34.69 -1.33 31.48
C CYS A 510 -35.54 -1.42 30.21
N GLY A 511 -35.04 -2.03 29.13
CA GLY A 511 -35.76 -2.19 27.85
C GLY A 511 -36.05 -0.89 27.10
N SER A 512 -35.49 0.25 27.52
CA SER A 512 -35.69 1.54 26.84
C SER A 512 -34.97 1.58 25.50
N THR A 513 -35.63 2.16 24.50
CA THR A 513 -35.09 2.44 23.16
C THR A 513 -34.67 3.91 22.97
N GLU A 514 -34.70 4.72 24.05
CA GLU A 514 -34.31 6.13 24.02
C GLU A 514 -32.82 6.35 23.69
N GLY A 515 -32.02 5.27 23.74
CA GLY A 515 -30.58 5.30 23.43
C GLY A 515 -29.69 5.48 24.64
N PHE A 516 -28.41 5.68 24.31
CA PHE A 516 -27.34 5.89 25.29
C PHE A 516 -26.59 7.18 24.98
N SER A 517 -26.19 7.89 26.04
CA SER A 517 -25.14 8.89 25.94
C SER A 517 -23.81 8.16 25.92
N LYS A 518 -23.01 8.38 24.86
CA LYS A 518 -21.66 7.82 24.66
C LYS A 518 -20.65 8.93 24.78
N LYS A 519 -19.64 8.73 25.62
CA LYS A 519 -18.46 9.60 25.73
C LYS A 519 -17.20 8.78 25.53
N THR A 520 -16.34 9.26 24.63
CA THR A 520 -15.03 8.66 24.37
C THR A 520 -13.95 9.46 25.09
N SER A 521 -12.98 8.80 25.74
CA SER A 521 -11.87 9.43 26.45
C SER A 521 -10.63 8.52 26.42
N PHE A 522 -9.45 9.06 26.66
CA PHE A 522 -8.23 8.27 26.76
C PHE A 522 -8.15 7.62 28.13
N LYS A 523 -7.99 6.28 28.19
CA LYS A 523 -7.72 5.56 29.44
C LYS A 523 -6.23 5.58 29.75
N THR A 524 -5.39 5.36 28.75
CA THR A 524 -3.93 5.50 28.81
C THR A 524 -3.45 6.31 27.61
N LEU A 525 -2.24 6.85 27.70
CA LEU A 525 -1.63 7.63 26.62
C LEU A 525 -0.38 6.93 26.07
N PRO A 526 -0.15 6.94 24.75
CA PRO A 526 1.04 6.35 24.16
C PRO A 526 2.26 7.25 24.31
N GLN A 527 3.45 6.73 24.10
CA GLN A 527 4.66 7.57 23.99
C GLN A 527 4.66 8.39 22.68
N LYS A 528 4.09 7.82 21.62
CA LYS A 528 3.93 8.44 20.29
C LYS A 528 2.47 8.35 19.89
N LEU A 529 1.83 9.48 19.68
CA LEU A 529 0.44 9.55 19.26
C LEU A 529 0.35 9.83 17.76
N VAL A 530 -0.33 8.96 17.03
CA VAL A 530 -0.68 9.17 15.62
C VAL A 530 -2.13 9.63 15.54
N ILE A 531 -2.33 10.76 14.87
CA ILE A 531 -3.65 11.35 14.66
C ILE A 531 -3.93 11.43 13.16
N ASN A 532 -5.01 10.79 12.73
CA ASN A 532 -5.57 10.93 11.39
C ASN A 532 -6.76 11.89 11.42
N ALA A 533 -6.63 13.03 10.76
CA ALA A 533 -7.71 14.02 10.64
C ALA A 533 -8.63 13.63 9.46
N ARG A 534 -9.85 13.15 9.76
CA ARG A 534 -10.82 12.72 8.74
C ARG A 534 -11.47 13.93 8.07
N ARG A 535 -11.04 14.24 6.87
CA ARG A 535 -11.56 15.32 6.02
C ARG A 535 -12.34 14.78 4.82
N PHE A 536 -13.19 13.77 5.05
CA PHE A 536 -14.02 13.15 4.02
C PHE A 536 -15.48 13.19 4.42
N GLU A 537 -16.34 13.50 3.48
CA GLU A 537 -17.80 13.41 3.60
C GLU A 537 -18.35 12.56 2.46
N LEU A 538 -19.39 11.80 2.74
CA LEU A 538 -20.14 11.05 1.73
C LEU A 538 -21.17 11.97 1.09
N ILE A 539 -20.87 12.50 -0.08
CA ILE A 539 -21.81 13.29 -0.88
C ILE A 539 -22.38 12.36 -1.97
N ASN A 540 -23.68 12.10 -1.89
CA ASN A 540 -24.34 11.14 -2.79
C ASN A 540 -23.66 9.76 -2.86
N TRP A 541 -23.25 9.23 -1.71
CA TRP A 541 -22.50 7.96 -1.56
C TRP A 541 -21.10 7.95 -2.18
N VAL A 542 -20.59 9.10 -2.62
CA VAL A 542 -19.23 9.25 -3.10
C VAL A 542 -18.36 9.89 -2.02
N PRO A 543 -17.25 9.25 -1.58
CA PRO A 543 -16.30 9.86 -0.65
C PRO A 543 -15.68 11.11 -1.30
N THR A 544 -16.00 12.27 -0.75
CA THR A 544 -15.50 13.55 -1.24
C THR A 544 -14.58 14.15 -0.19
N LYS A 545 -13.38 14.54 -0.61
CA LYS A 545 -12.41 15.21 0.27
C LYS A 545 -12.83 16.64 0.51
N LEU A 546 -12.87 17.04 1.78
CA LEU A 546 -13.14 18.41 2.21
C LEU A 546 -11.82 19.17 2.43
N ASN A 547 -11.72 20.33 1.81
CA ASN A 547 -10.54 21.20 1.96
C ASN A 547 -10.65 22.06 3.22
N ILE A 548 -10.67 21.42 4.39
CA ILE A 548 -10.73 22.08 5.68
C ILE A 548 -9.30 22.23 6.22
N PRO A 549 -8.80 23.45 6.42
CA PRO A 549 -7.51 23.66 7.05
C PRO A 549 -7.54 23.23 8.51
N VAL A 550 -6.61 22.33 8.91
CA VAL A 550 -6.42 21.94 10.32
C VAL A 550 -5.16 22.60 10.85
N GLU A 551 -5.33 23.48 11.82
CA GLU A 551 -4.23 24.19 12.46
C GLU A 551 -3.69 23.36 13.63
N VAL A 552 -2.37 23.12 13.61
CA VAL A 552 -1.65 22.44 14.68
C VAL A 552 -0.60 23.40 15.23
N ASP A 553 -0.64 23.68 16.52
CA ASP A 553 0.33 24.56 17.16
C ASP A 553 1.69 23.89 17.37
N GLU A 554 2.77 24.70 17.37
CA GLU A 554 4.09 24.23 17.75
C GLU A 554 4.23 24.03 19.27
N GLU A 555 3.42 24.74 20.03
CA GLU A 555 3.39 24.61 21.47
C GLU A 555 2.85 23.24 21.86
N PRO A 556 3.38 22.66 22.94
CA PRO A 556 2.92 21.34 23.40
C PRO A 556 1.44 21.37 23.79
N ILE A 557 0.67 20.42 23.24
CA ILE A 557 -0.75 20.24 23.54
C ILE A 557 -0.92 19.40 24.80
N GLU A 558 -1.74 19.88 25.74
CA GLU A 558 -2.08 19.13 26.96
C GLU A 558 -3.22 18.14 26.74
N PHE A 559 -2.96 16.86 26.98
CA PHE A 559 -3.93 15.78 26.86
C PHE A 559 -4.62 15.42 28.18
N GLY A 560 -4.26 16.08 29.28
CA GLY A 560 -4.85 15.83 30.60
C GLY A 560 -6.37 15.96 30.64
N THR A 561 -6.94 16.90 29.90
CA THR A 561 -8.39 17.15 29.80
C THR A 561 -9.14 16.03 29.05
N TYR A 562 -8.46 15.27 28.21
CA TYR A 562 -9.03 14.18 27.42
C TYR A 562 -8.91 12.81 28.10
N LEU A 563 -8.22 12.74 29.27
CA LEU A 563 -8.09 11.52 30.06
C LEU A 563 -9.40 11.17 30.75
N SER A 564 -9.67 9.87 30.82
CA SER A 564 -10.76 9.36 31.63
C SER A 564 -10.48 9.52 33.12
N SER A 565 -11.45 10.02 33.86
CA SER A 565 -11.41 10.04 35.34
C SER A 565 -11.68 8.67 35.98
N GLY A 566 -11.91 7.64 35.16
CA GLY A 566 -12.34 6.33 35.64
C GLY A 566 -13.82 6.27 36.03
N PRO A 567 -14.29 5.12 36.55
CA PRO A 567 -15.67 4.95 37.02
C PRO A 567 -15.96 5.84 38.22
N ASP A 568 -17.10 6.56 38.20
CA ASP A 568 -17.54 7.30 39.39
C ASP A 568 -18.11 6.30 40.42
N PRO A 569 -17.70 6.39 41.71
CA PRO A 569 -18.21 5.50 42.76
C PRO A 569 -19.73 5.51 42.93
N ASN A 570 -20.41 6.56 42.47
CA ASN A 570 -21.87 6.69 42.55
C ASN A 570 -22.63 6.14 41.33
N GLU A 571 -21.94 5.64 40.32
CA GLU A 571 -22.55 5.09 39.13
C GLU A 571 -22.96 3.63 39.32
N GLU A 572 -24.18 3.31 38.89
CA GLU A 572 -24.66 1.94 38.85
C GLU A 572 -24.30 1.32 37.50
N LEU A 573 -23.50 0.26 37.54
CA LEU A 573 -23.07 -0.44 36.35
C LEU A 573 -24.24 -1.22 35.71
N LEU A 574 -24.30 -1.22 34.40
CA LEU A 574 -25.15 -2.15 33.66
C LEU A 574 -24.65 -3.58 33.91
N PRO A 575 -25.56 -4.54 34.13
CA PRO A 575 -25.15 -5.93 34.21
C PRO A 575 -24.36 -6.31 32.94
N GLU A 576 -23.24 -6.97 33.15
CA GLU A 576 -22.53 -7.60 32.05
C GLU A 576 -23.50 -8.61 31.42
N THR A 577 -24.05 -8.27 30.28
CA THR A 577 -24.57 -9.28 29.38
C THR A 577 -23.31 -10.04 28.96
N GLN A 578 -23.11 -11.21 29.53
CA GLN A 578 -22.28 -12.22 28.89
C GLN A 578 -22.95 -12.51 27.54
N GLU A 579 -22.69 -11.71 26.53
CA GLU A 579 -22.77 -12.24 25.18
C GLU A 579 -21.72 -13.35 25.18
N PRO A 580 -22.11 -14.59 24.88
CA PRO A 580 -21.10 -15.62 24.68
C PRO A 580 -20.15 -15.08 23.60
N GLU A 581 -18.88 -14.95 23.93
CA GLU A 581 -17.82 -14.42 23.05
C GLU A 581 -17.73 -15.17 21.71
N ASN A 582 -18.57 -16.17 21.50
CA ASN A 582 -18.71 -17.01 20.33
C ASN A 582 -20.14 -17.08 19.75
N ALA A 583 -21.00 -16.09 19.97
CA ALA A 583 -22.27 -16.10 19.26
C ALA A 583 -22.01 -15.84 17.77
N PHE A 584 -22.23 -16.89 16.96
CA PHE A 584 -22.21 -16.81 15.51
C PHE A 584 -23.09 -15.64 15.04
N LYS A 585 -22.51 -14.68 14.33
CA LYS A 585 -23.24 -13.58 13.67
C LYS A 585 -23.34 -13.94 12.18
N PRO A 586 -24.52 -14.35 11.73
CA PRO A 586 -24.71 -14.70 10.33
C PRO A 586 -24.61 -13.46 9.43
N ASN A 587 -24.10 -13.63 8.23
CA ASN A 587 -24.02 -12.59 7.22
C ASN A 587 -25.43 -12.16 6.80
N GLU A 588 -25.87 -10.95 7.18
CA GLU A 588 -27.22 -10.42 6.96
C GLU A 588 -27.58 -10.38 5.47
N ILE A 589 -26.64 -10.04 4.59
CA ILE A 589 -26.87 -10.02 3.14
C ILE A 589 -27.13 -11.42 2.60
N ALA A 590 -26.37 -12.42 3.08
CA ALA A 590 -26.57 -13.80 2.70
C ALA A 590 -27.91 -14.37 3.22
N ILE A 591 -28.34 -13.99 4.43
CA ILE A 591 -29.64 -14.32 4.97
C ILE A 591 -30.74 -13.74 4.10
N GLU A 592 -30.71 -12.45 3.78
CA GLU A 592 -31.72 -11.80 2.94
C GLU A 592 -31.90 -12.50 1.59
N GLN A 593 -30.79 -12.92 0.97
CA GLN A 593 -30.80 -13.64 -0.30
C GLN A 593 -31.43 -15.03 -0.17
N LEU A 594 -31.04 -15.80 0.86
CA LEU A 594 -31.65 -17.12 1.11
C LEU A 594 -33.13 -17.05 1.50
N VAL A 595 -33.53 -16.06 2.28
CA VAL A 595 -34.94 -15.80 2.64
C VAL A 595 -35.73 -15.38 1.40
N ALA A 596 -35.19 -14.55 0.52
CA ALA A 596 -35.79 -14.20 -0.75
C ALA A 596 -36.04 -15.41 -1.69
N MET A 597 -35.20 -16.45 -1.55
CA MET A 597 -35.38 -17.75 -2.23
C MET A 597 -36.43 -18.66 -1.55
N GLY A 598 -36.99 -18.24 -0.42
CA GLY A 598 -38.08 -18.93 0.26
C GLY A 598 -37.66 -19.82 1.44
N PHE A 599 -36.43 -19.78 1.90
CA PHE A 599 -35.97 -20.54 3.06
C PHE A 599 -36.29 -19.80 4.38
N PRO A 600 -36.78 -20.50 5.43
CA PRO A 600 -36.99 -19.90 6.74
C PRO A 600 -35.66 -19.42 7.39
N ASN A 601 -35.72 -18.28 8.09
CA ASN A 601 -34.57 -17.65 8.72
C ASN A 601 -33.72 -18.61 9.59
N PRO A 602 -34.29 -19.46 10.47
CA PRO A 602 -33.48 -20.39 11.29
C PRO A 602 -32.70 -21.40 10.46
N ARG A 603 -33.23 -21.83 9.31
CA ARG A 603 -32.50 -22.71 8.38
C ARG A 603 -31.38 -22.01 7.67
N CYS A 604 -31.58 -20.74 7.29
CA CYS A 604 -30.57 -19.90 6.67
C CYS A 604 -29.39 -19.65 7.63
N GLU A 605 -29.67 -19.32 8.87
CA GLU A 605 -28.66 -19.15 9.92
C GLU A 605 -27.84 -20.42 10.13
N LYS A 606 -28.52 -21.58 10.20
CA LYS A 606 -27.89 -22.89 10.37
C LYS A 606 -26.99 -23.24 9.17
N ALA A 607 -27.49 -23.02 7.95
CA ALA A 607 -26.75 -23.27 6.74
C ALA A 607 -25.49 -22.40 6.65
N LEU A 608 -25.60 -21.12 6.94
CA LEU A 608 -24.46 -20.20 6.97
C LEU A 608 -23.45 -20.57 8.04
N TYR A 609 -23.90 -21.01 9.23
CA TYR A 609 -23.03 -21.51 10.26
C TYR A 609 -22.21 -22.73 9.79
N MET A 610 -22.86 -23.68 9.10
CA MET A 610 -22.23 -24.91 8.62
C MET A 610 -21.33 -24.73 7.41
N THR A 611 -21.51 -23.64 6.63
CA THR A 611 -20.78 -23.38 5.39
C THR A 611 -19.79 -22.22 5.47
N GLY A 612 -19.48 -21.70 6.68
CA GLY A 612 -18.45 -20.69 6.89
C GLY A 612 -18.87 -19.25 6.65
N ASN A 613 -20.18 -18.94 6.64
CA ASN A 613 -20.78 -17.58 6.70
C ASN A 613 -20.51 -16.63 5.51
N SER A 614 -19.92 -17.10 4.42
CA SER A 614 -19.49 -16.23 3.31
C SER A 614 -20.12 -16.56 1.96
N ASP A 615 -20.54 -17.79 1.71
CA ASP A 615 -20.98 -18.26 0.41
C ASP A 615 -22.46 -18.67 0.41
N VAL A 616 -23.30 -17.89 -0.28
CA VAL A 616 -24.75 -18.11 -0.41
C VAL A 616 -25.03 -19.39 -1.20
N GLU A 617 -24.22 -19.71 -2.22
CA GLU A 617 -24.40 -20.90 -3.06
C GLU A 617 -24.06 -22.17 -2.27
N ALA A 618 -22.99 -22.15 -1.48
CA ALA A 618 -22.65 -23.23 -0.56
C ALA A 618 -23.74 -23.46 0.49
N ALA A 619 -24.29 -22.38 1.09
CA ALA A 619 -25.38 -22.44 2.05
C ALA A 619 -26.68 -22.99 1.43
N MET A 620 -27.01 -22.60 0.20
CA MET A 620 -28.16 -23.11 -0.54
C MET A 620 -27.98 -24.62 -0.86
N ASN A 621 -26.83 -25.03 -1.32
CA ASN A 621 -26.53 -26.44 -1.59
C ASN A 621 -26.63 -27.29 -0.31
N TRP A 622 -26.12 -26.76 0.81
CA TRP A 622 -26.25 -27.40 2.11
C TRP A 622 -27.72 -27.52 2.53
N LEU A 623 -28.56 -26.48 2.36
CA LEU A 623 -30.00 -26.50 2.64
C LEU A 623 -30.73 -27.58 1.84
N PHE A 624 -30.42 -27.72 0.56
CA PHE A 624 -31.04 -28.76 -0.27
C PHE A 624 -30.66 -30.17 0.15
N ALA A 625 -29.40 -30.37 0.61
CA ALA A 625 -28.94 -31.66 1.08
C ALA A 625 -29.49 -32.06 2.43
N HIS A 626 -29.95 -31.11 3.29
CA HIS A 626 -30.37 -31.34 4.68
C HIS A 626 -31.81 -30.95 4.95
N MET A 627 -32.63 -30.77 3.90
CA MET A 627 -34.04 -30.31 4.04
C MET A 627 -34.95 -31.29 4.83
N GLU A 628 -34.56 -32.56 4.88
CA GLU A 628 -35.30 -33.60 5.57
C GLU A 628 -34.78 -33.96 6.96
N ASP A 629 -33.72 -33.24 7.40
CA ASP A 629 -33.13 -33.48 8.72
C ASP A 629 -34.13 -33.10 9.84
N PRO A 630 -34.33 -33.94 10.85
CA PRO A 630 -35.34 -33.72 11.87
C PRO A 630 -35.08 -32.51 12.77
N ASP A 631 -33.86 -32.02 12.81
CA ASP A 631 -33.38 -30.89 13.63
C ASP A 631 -33.17 -29.59 12.84
N ILE A 632 -33.47 -29.56 11.53
CA ILE A 632 -33.21 -28.42 10.64
C ILE A 632 -33.82 -27.10 11.13
N ASP A 633 -34.99 -27.18 11.80
CA ASP A 633 -35.74 -26.03 12.32
C ASP A 633 -35.36 -25.65 13.77
N GLU A 634 -34.45 -26.39 14.42
CA GLU A 634 -34.02 -26.03 15.77
C GLU A 634 -33.06 -24.81 15.77
N PRO A 635 -33.26 -23.84 16.70
CA PRO A 635 -32.37 -22.70 16.82
C PRO A 635 -30.93 -23.09 17.12
N LEU A 636 -29.97 -22.36 16.54
CA LEU A 636 -28.52 -22.54 16.69
C LEU A 636 -28.05 -22.58 18.14
N ASP A 637 -28.70 -21.84 19.05
CA ASP A 637 -28.35 -21.76 20.48
C ASP A 637 -28.37 -23.11 21.22
N LYS A 638 -29.16 -24.04 20.75
CA LYS A 638 -29.22 -25.41 21.32
C LYS A 638 -28.08 -26.31 20.83
N MET A 639 -27.59 -26.04 19.65
CA MET A 639 -26.54 -26.83 19.01
C MET A 639 -25.16 -26.47 19.56
N VAL A 640 -24.90 -25.18 19.80
CA VAL A 640 -23.62 -24.67 20.36
C VAL A 640 -23.38 -25.18 21.79
N THR A 641 -24.44 -25.39 22.57
CA THR A 641 -24.32 -25.92 23.95
C THR A 641 -24.09 -27.43 24.00
N SER A 642 -24.33 -28.18 22.94
CA SER A 642 -24.10 -29.63 22.88
C SER A 642 -22.73 -30.06 22.33
N THR A 643 -21.99 -29.15 21.70
CA THR A 643 -20.68 -29.46 21.08
C THR A 643 -19.44 -29.10 21.94
N SER A 644 -19.63 -28.56 23.13
CA SER A 644 -18.52 -28.21 24.03
C SER A 644 -17.98 -29.40 24.86
N GLY A 645 -17.89 -30.61 24.27
CA GLY A 645 -17.48 -31.80 25.02
C GLY A 645 -16.83 -32.95 24.24
N SER A 646 -16.50 -32.84 22.96
CA SER A 646 -15.77 -33.92 22.29
C SER A 646 -14.25 -33.76 22.45
N GLN A 647 -13.67 -34.40 23.46
CA GLN A 647 -12.24 -34.70 23.52
C GLN A 647 -11.86 -35.41 22.22
N GLN A 648 -11.06 -34.72 21.38
CA GLN A 648 -10.52 -35.29 20.14
C GLN A 648 -9.74 -36.55 20.48
N ASP A 649 -10.00 -37.65 19.74
CA ASP A 649 -9.36 -38.92 19.96
C ASP A 649 -7.84 -38.81 19.70
N PRO A 650 -6.98 -38.92 20.72
CA PRO A 650 -5.54 -38.76 20.59
C PRO A 650 -4.91 -39.74 19.56
N ALA A 651 -5.54 -40.87 19.33
CA ALA A 651 -5.07 -41.88 18.37
C ALA A 651 -5.21 -41.38 16.91
N LYS A 652 -6.29 -40.68 16.60
CA LYS A 652 -6.51 -40.09 15.26
C LYS A 652 -5.57 -38.92 14.98
N VAL A 653 -5.28 -38.11 15.99
CA VAL A 653 -4.28 -37.05 15.88
C VAL A 653 -2.89 -37.64 15.63
N ALA A 654 -2.53 -38.73 16.34
CA ALA A 654 -1.26 -39.44 16.14
C ALA A 654 -1.14 -40.00 14.71
N GLN A 655 -2.21 -40.59 14.16
CA GLN A 655 -2.21 -41.15 12.80
C GLN A 655 -1.96 -40.07 11.73
N LEU A 656 -2.59 -38.90 11.86
CA LEU A 656 -2.35 -37.75 10.95
C LEU A 656 -0.92 -37.22 11.10
N THR A 657 -0.38 -37.25 12.33
CA THR A 657 0.98 -36.78 12.59
C THR A 657 2.03 -37.74 12.03
N GLU A 658 1.78 -39.06 12.06
CA GLU A 658 2.62 -40.07 11.40
C GLU A 658 2.64 -39.94 9.87
N MET A 659 1.59 -39.34 9.28
CA MET A 659 1.54 -39.02 7.86
C MET A 659 2.28 -37.70 7.52
N GLY A 660 2.94 -37.05 8.48
CA GLY A 660 3.72 -35.84 8.30
C GLY A 660 2.91 -34.54 8.45
N ILE A 661 1.69 -34.61 8.94
CA ILE A 661 0.84 -33.43 9.17
C ILE A 661 1.14 -32.89 10.57
N ASN A 662 1.34 -31.59 10.68
CA ASN A 662 1.58 -30.91 11.97
C ASN A 662 0.43 -31.19 12.94
N SER A 663 0.74 -31.46 14.24
CA SER A 663 -0.27 -31.86 15.22
C SER A 663 -1.36 -30.79 15.47
N SER A 664 -1.04 -29.51 15.32
CA SER A 664 -2.02 -28.41 15.37
C SER A 664 -2.94 -28.41 14.16
N HIS A 665 -2.41 -28.69 12.97
CA HIS A 665 -3.17 -28.80 11.73
C HIS A 665 -4.04 -30.06 11.71
N ALA A 666 -3.52 -31.19 12.22
CA ALA A 666 -4.26 -32.42 12.39
C ALA A 666 -5.46 -32.28 13.34
N ARG A 667 -5.31 -31.55 14.45
CA ARG A 667 -6.41 -31.23 15.36
C ARG A 667 -7.48 -30.37 14.72
N ARG A 668 -7.08 -29.34 13.95
CA ARG A 668 -8.03 -28.49 13.22
C ARG A 668 -8.79 -29.27 12.16
N ALA A 669 -8.10 -30.11 11.40
CA ALA A 669 -8.71 -30.96 10.40
C ALA A 669 -9.74 -31.91 11.00
N LEU A 670 -9.42 -32.56 12.12
CA LEU A 670 -10.34 -33.43 12.84
C LEU A 670 -11.52 -32.66 13.46
N ALA A 671 -11.30 -31.45 13.94
CA ALA A 671 -12.35 -30.58 14.43
C ALA A 671 -13.30 -30.15 13.30
N ALA A 672 -12.75 -29.77 12.14
CA ALA A 672 -13.52 -29.37 10.96
C ALA A 672 -14.28 -30.50 10.28
N THR A 673 -13.96 -31.76 10.61
CA THR A 673 -14.55 -32.97 9.98
C THR A 673 -15.21 -33.92 10.97
N ASP A 674 -15.58 -33.41 12.15
CA ASP A 674 -16.25 -34.18 13.24
C ASP A 674 -15.52 -35.46 13.64
N GLY A 675 -14.18 -35.44 13.57
CA GLY A 675 -13.33 -36.59 13.93
C GLY A 675 -13.28 -37.68 12.87
N ASP A 676 -13.73 -37.45 11.64
CA ASP A 676 -13.57 -38.40 10.52
C ASP A 676 -12.16 -38.28 9.93
N LEU A 677 -11.40 -39.35 10.00
CA LEU A 677 -10.01 -39.38 9.58
C LEU A 677 -9.81 -39.17 8.07
N ASN A 678 -10.67 -39.77 7.25
CA ASN A 678 -10.55 -39.68 5.79
C ASN A 678 -10.88 -38.28 5.30
N ARG A 679 -11.95 -37.71 5.83
CA ARG A 679 -12.33 -36.30 5.55
C ARG A 679 -11.30 -35.33 6.10
N ALA A 680 -10.65 -35.60 7.22
CA ALA A 680 -9.57 -34.79 7.77
C ALA A 680 -8.34 -34.78 6.86
N ILE A 681 -7.99 -35.92 6.24
CA ILE A 681 -6.93 -35.99 5.24
C ILE A 681 -7.27 -35.13 4.03
N ASP A 682 -8.45 -35.26 3.45
CA ASP A 682 -8.90 -34.45 2.32
C ASP A 682 -8.95 -32.97 2.67
N TRP A 683 -9.37 -32.63 3.89
CA TRP A 683 -9.38 -31.27 4.40
C TRP A 683 -7.96 -30.67 4.46
N VAL A 684 -6.96 -31.40 4.95
CA VAL A 684 -5.56 -30.97 5.01
C VAL A 684 -5.00 -30.66 3.62
N PHE A 685 -5.30 -31.48 2.61
CA PHE A 685 -4.85 -31.25 1.24
C PHE A 685 -5.51 -30.05 0.57
N THR A 686 -6.73 -29.72 0.96
CA THR A 686 -7.46 -28.56 0.44
C THR A 686 -7.16 -27.26 1.19
N HIS A 687 -6.56 -27.36 2.41
CA HIS A 687 -6.19 -26.22 3.26
C HIS A 687 -4.70 -26.33 3.64
N PRO A 688 -3.77 -26.02 2.73
CA PRO A 688 -2.34 -26.06 3.04
C PRO A 688 -1.96 -25.11 4.16
N GLU A 689 -0.91 -25.41 4.92
CA GLU A 689 -0.46 -24.67 6.12
C GLU A 689 -0.17 -23.19 5.88
N ASP A 690 0.03 -22.77 4.65
CA ASP A 690 0.30 -21.36 4.26
C ASP A 690 -0.96 -20.49 4.13
N SER A 691 -2.15 -21.08 4.17
CA SER A 691 -3.41 -20.33 4.27
C SER A 691 -3.77 -20.11 5.73
N MET A 692 -3.06 -19.23 6.39
CA MET A 692 -3.25 -18.86 7.78
C MET A 692 -4.51 -18.06 7.97
N ASP A 693 -5.60 -18.71 8.31
CA ASP A 693 -6.62 -18.12 9.15
C ASP A 693 -6.09 -18.04 10.59
N LEU A 694 -5.67 -16.85 10.99
CA LEU A 694 -5.37 -16.49 12.37
C LEU A 694 -6.68 -16.24 13.15
N SER A 695 -7.53 -17.25 13.26
CA SER A 695 -8.64 -17.27 14.20
C SER A 695 -8.54 -18.52 15.06
N SER A 696 -7.92 -18.37 16.17
CA SER A 696 -7.97 -19.08 17.45
C SER A 696 -6.59 -19.55 17.90
N ASP A 697 -5.94 -18.83 18.76
CA ASP A 697 -5.74 -19.15 20.18
C ASP A 697 -5.04 -17.98 20.87
N SER A 698 -5.74 -17.45 21.83
CA SER A 698 -5.29 -17.00 23.16
C SER A 698 -3.81 -17.28 23.46
N ASP A 699 -2.93 -16.50 22.85
CA ASP A 699 -1.64 -16.07 23.34
C ASP A 699 -1.23 -14.80 22.57
N ILE A 700 -2.17 -13.87 22.37
CA ILE A 700 -1.81 -12.47 22.41
C ILE A 700 -1.45 -12.27 23.88
N PRO A 701 -0.19 -11.99 24.23
CA PRO A 701 0.08 -11.55 25.59
C PRO A 701 -0.87 -10.37 25.80
N GLU A 702 -1.78 -10.50 26.74
CA GLU A 702 -2.48 -9.34 27.29
C GLU A 702 -1.41 -8.25 27.40
N PRO A 703 -1.66 -7.05 26.87
CA PRO A 703 -0.71 -5.96 27.01
C PRO A 703 -0.36 -5.97 28.50
N SER A 704 0.85 -6.46 28.78
CA SER A 704 1.32 -6.58 30.16
C SER A 704 1.00 -5.23 30.78
N ASP A 705 0.32 -5.22 31.93
CA ASP A 705 0.05 -4.07 32.80
C ASP A 705 1.33 -3.31 33.24
N LYS A 706 2.36 -3.34 32.42
CA LYS A 706 3.57 -2.51 32.46
C LYS A 706 3.47 -1.33 31.49
N CYS A 707 2.29 -0.75 31.27
CA CYS A 707 2.20 0.69 31.19
C CYS A 707 2.56 1.17 32.60
N GLN A 708 3.80 1.58 32.77
CA GLN A 708 4.25 2.24 34.00
C GLN A 708 3.22 3.31 34.28
N ASP A 709 2.52 3.16 35.44
CA ASP A 709 1.91 4.26 36.14
C ASP A 709 3.00 5.32 36.31
N SER A 710 3.17 6.19 35.35
CA SER A 710 3.98 7.38 35.50
C SER A 710 3.11 8.36 36.25
N ASP A 711 3.21 8.30 37.57
CA ASP A 711 2.73 9.33 38.45
C ASP A 711 3.06 10.73 37.89
N ALA A 712 2.00 11.51 37.67
CA ALA A 712 1.92 12.97 37.80
C ALA A 712 2.88 13.83 36.96
N THR A 713 3.11 13.54 35.69
CA THR A 713 3.52 14.58 34.74
C THR A 713 2.35 14.95 33.85
N PRO A 714 2.05 16.24 33.59
CA PRO A 714 1.01 16.61 32.65
C PRO A 714 1.35 16.00 31.30
N ALA A 715 0.43 15.20 30.77
CA ALA A 715 0.59 14.52 29.50
C ALA A 715 0.58 15.56 28.37
N LYS A 716 1.76 15.93 27.88
CA LYS A 716 1.95 16.91 26.82
C LYS A 716 2.55 16.25 25.60
N TYR A 717 1.99 16.56 24.45
CA TYR A 717 2.51 16.14 23.17
C TYR A 717 2.98 17.33 22.34
N GLN A 718 4.13 17.17 21.72
CA GLN A 718 4.67 18.14 20.78
C GLN A 718 4.67 17.54 19.38
N LEU A 719 4.30 18.36 18.39
CA LEU A 719 4.30 17.96 16.99
C LEU A 719 5.72 17.58 16.54
N GLN A 720 5.87 16.37 15.97
CA GLN A 720 7.12 15.81 15.47
C GLN A 720 7.16 15.73 13.95
N SER A 721 6.06 15.33 13.33
CA SER A 721 5.96 15.18 11.87
C SER A 721 4.52 15.29 11.39
N ILE A 722 4.37 15.68 10.13
CA ILE A 722 3.09 15.77 9.43
C ILE A 722 3.25 15.09 8.07
N VAL A 723 2.27 14.29 7.67
CA VAL A 723 2.10 13.83 6.30
C VAL A 723 1.01 14.67 5.67
N CYS A 724 1.35 15.38 4.60
CA CYS A 724 0.44 16.24 3.85
C CYS A 724 0.10 15.58 2.51
N HIS A 725 -1.16 15.68 2.10
CA HIS A 725 -1.64 15.23 0.80
C HIS A 725 -2.22 16.39 0.01
N LYS A 726 -1.70 16.63 -1.19
CA LYS A 726 -2.21 17.60 -2.16
C LYS A 726 -2.91 16.85 -3.28
N GLY A 727 -4.20 17.06 -3.44
CA GLY A 727 -4.99 16.39 -4.46
C GLY A 727 -6.47 16.33 -4.10
N SER A 728 -7.32 16.06 -5.10
CA SER A 728 -8.78 16.05 -4.97
C SER A 728 -9.36 14.75 -4.41
N SER A 729 -8.59 13.67 -4.43
CA SER A 729 -9.01 12.37 -3.89
C SER A 729 -7.79 11.60 -3.35
N VAL A 730 -8.00 10.57 -2.53
CA VAL A 730 -6.93 9.71 -2.02
C VAL A 730 -6.16 8.97 -3.11
N HIS A 731 -6.79 8.72 -4.26
CA HIS A 731 -6.18 8.01 -5.39
C HIS A 731 -5.53 8.95 -6.42
N ALA A 732 -5.59 10.27 -6.18
CA ALA A 732 -5.02 11.26 -7.11
C ALA A 732 -4.44 12.44 -6.34
N GLY A 733 -3.14 12.68 -6.50
CA GLY A 733 -2.44 13.78 -5.84
C GLY A 733 -0.99 13.44 -5.51
N HIS A 734 -0.45 14.07 -4.50
CA HIS A 734 0.93 13.89 -4.07
C HIS A 734 1.07 13.99 -2.56
N TYR A 735 1.87 13.11 -1.96
CA TYR A 735 2.18 13.12 -0.53
C TYR A 735 3.58 13.67 -0.28
N VAL A 736 3.72 14.46 0.79
CA VAL A 736 5.01 14.88 1.34
C VAL A 736 5.03 14.66 2.85
N ALA A 737 6.23 14.45 3.39
CA ALA A 737 6.46 14.43 4.83
C ALA A 737 7.18 15.71 5.26
N ILE A 738 6.72 16.30 6.35
CA ILE A 738 7.35 17.43 7.00
C ILE A 738 7.74 16.98 8.40
N VAL A 739 9.04 17.02 8.69
CA VAL A 739 9.60 16.34 9.86
C VAL A 739 10.56 17.26 10.58
N ARG A 740 10.46 17.30 11.89
CA ARG A 740 11.38 18.06 12.74
C ARG A 740 12.68 17.28 12.93
N LYS A 741 13.78 17.81 12.40
CA LYS A 741 15.09 17.14 12.42
C LYS A 741 16.25 18.09 12.69
N PRO A 742 17.37 17.58 13.23
CA PRO A 742 18.62 18.35 13.26
C PRO A 742 19.13 18.55 11.83
N VAL A 743 19.47 19.77 11.47
CA VAL A 743 20.06 20.15 10.18
C VAL A 743 21.51 20.61 10.42
N PRO A 744 22.50 20.18 9.61
CA PRO A 744 23.87 20.62 9.73
C PRO A 744 23.98 22.15 9.63
N GLY A 745 24.64 22.78 10.60
CA GLY A 745 24.80 24.25 10.64
C GLY A 745 23.73 25.00 11.42
N SER A 746 22.66 24.36 11.84
CA SER A 746 21.65 24.96 12.74
C SER A 746 21.91 24.59 14.22
N ASN A 747 21.65 25.53 15.14
CA ASN A 747 21.67 25.25 16.58
C ASN A 747 20.28 24.72 17.02
N GLY A 748 20.03 23.42 16.79
CA GLY A 748 18.77 22.80 17.20
C GLY A 748 18.13 21.95 16.10
N THR A 749 16.83 21.80 16.17
CA THR A 749 16.02 21.12 15.16
C THR A 749 15.30 22.13 14.29
N SER A 750 15.23 21.87 12.98
CA SER A 750 14.48 22.64 12.00
C SER A 750 13.42 21.76 11.34
N TRP A 751 12.45 22.37 10.72
CA TRP A 751 11.51 21.67 9.88
C TRP A 751 12.14 21.33 8.52
N VAL A 752 11.99 20.09 8.10
CA VAL A 752 12.53 19.57 6.86
C VAL A 752 11.39 18.93 6.08
N MET A 753 11.20 19.38 4.85
CA MET A 753 10.25 18.80 3.92
C MET A 753 10.94 17.73 3.07
N PHE A 754 10.36 16.54 3.05
CA PHE A 754 10.72 15.42 2.20
C PHE A 754 9.67 15.30 1.10
N ASN A 755 10.03 15.76 -0.08
CA ASN A 755 9.24 15.64 -1.29
C ASN A 755 9.95 14.62 -2.19
N ASP A 756 9.66 13.33 -1.97
CA ASP A 756 10.36 12.19 -2.54
C ASP A 756 11.90 12.31 -2.38
N GLU A 757 12.68 12.43 -3.46
CA GLU A 757 14.14 12.60 -3.41
C GLU A 757 14.57 14.03 -3.02
N LYS A 758 13.69 15.02 -3.13
CA LYS A 758 13.98 16.40 -2.80
C LYS A 758 13.82 16.63 -1.30
N VAL A 759 14.89 17.04 -0.64
CA VAL A 759 14.92 17.30 0.79
C VAL A 759 15.36 18.72 1.04
N VAL A 760 14.48 19.53 1.61
CA VAL A 760 14.71 20.95 1.81
C VAL A 760 14.39 21.40 3.22
N GLN A 761 15.10 22.42 3.71
CA GLN A 761 14.75 23.09 4.95
C GLN A 761 13.57 24.05 4.71
N VAL A 762 12.68 24.10 5.68
CA VAL A 762 11.56 25.05 5.74
C VAL A 762 11.76 25.91 6.98
N ASP A 763 11.90 27.22 6.77
CA ASP A 763 12.30 28.12 7.84
C ASP A 763 11.11 28.55 8.72
N ASP A 764 9.87 28.54 8.20
CA ASP A 764 8.67 28.92 8.92
C ASP A 764 7.59 27.83 8.83
N ILE A 765 7.08 27.42 10.01
CA ILE A 765 5.95 26.50 10.10
C ILE A 765 4.65 27.13 9.56
N GLN A 766 4.53 28.44 9.56
CA GLN A 766 3.38 29.15 8.97
C GLN A 766 3.38 29.00 7.45
N GLU A 767 4.55 29.06 6.83
CA GLU A 767 4.73 28.73 5.41
C GLU A 767 4.28 27.28 5.13
N MET A 768 4.64 26.35 6.01
CA MET A 768 4.22 24.96 5.91
C MET A 768 2.72 24.76 6.12
N LYS A 769 2.11 25.45 7.08
CA LYS A 769 0.66 25.44 7.28
C LYS A 769 -0.07 25.92 6.02
N LYS A 770 0.49 26.90 5.32
CA LYS A 770 -0.03 27.33 4.02
C LYS A 770 0.17 26.25 2.96
N PHE A 771 1.34 25.58 2.87
CA PHE A 771 1.55 24.46 1.97
C PHE A 771 0.58 23.29 2.24
N ALA A 772 0.30 23.00 3.52
CA ALA A 772 -0.69 22.01 3.91
C ALA A 772 -2.13 22.44 3.64
N ASN A 773 -2.42 23.75 3.66
CA ASN A 773 -3.76 24.33 3.61
C ASN A 773 -4.13 24.93 2.25
N GLN A 774 -3.17 25.48 1.48
CA GLN A 774 -3.48 26.17 0.22
C GLN A 774 -3.85 25.27 -0.94
N GLN A 775 -3.70 23.97 -0.84
CA GLN A 775 -3.92 23.08 -1.98
C GLN A 775 -4.30 21.63 -1.58
N SER A 776 -4.80 21.42 -0.40
CA SER A 776 -5.28 20.12 0.04
C SER A 776 -6.71 19.85 -0.41
#